data_a729cd664f1ded9b9e9cc1910fc7d167
#
_entry.id   a729cd664f1ded9b9e9cc1910fc7d167
#
_cell.length_a   1.000
_cell.length_b   1.000
_cell.length_c   1.000
_cell.angle_alpha   90.00
_cell.angle_beta   90.00
_cell.angle_gamma   90.00
#
_symmetry.space_group_name_H-M   'P 1'
#
loop_
_entity.id
_entity.type
_entity.pdbx_description
1 polymer ?
#
loop_
_entity_poly.entity_id
_entity_poly.type
_entity_poly.pdbx_seq_one_letter_code
_entity_poly.pdbx_strand_id
1 'polypeptide(L)'
;MQTLTDYLRRAALPACLVLTACGGGGGSSGVSVDGGTGTGSAAAPPPAVSWYSTAKPLIERYCVACHTDGGVAPFPLQTHSQVLAKRSAMIYVLEGDTMPPQGYADLRASDTRLLLDWLEAGAPLGDPSQQPLPQLAGGFTYHGDARAVIEEKCVTCHEEGGIAPFPMETYTQVKAVAAAASFAVENGSMPPWHPTEGYTRFAGSRGLSPEQKYILLNWLQGDLAEGDPRDYQAPPEKPVKGSDDFNLKLALPQAYTPTLRPDDHRCFAIEWPLDEFAYVADVDVIPDQVDEVHHVIVSIGEPEDAATYYAADGEDGRPGWHCVGMGGIAGAALPRQIGGWVPGAGREPPPEGTGIGVKPGSVMIVQMHYNTLVAAPRPDQSTILVATKAQVARPASSFLITDPRWLAPGGMPIAANDPDARHQFNLGTGALGLIRGGPAGIGLNDPWVMHNGFIHMHTRGKSGRLTLLRKNGTRQVMLDIRDWDFNWQSTYRFEEELLMEPGDRITLECAWDNTQANQDFVNGVQQTPRDLEWGDGTGDEMCLYSVLMTKPEAGRDYSYSPTVHIETPAYRQRFAAGDIVPLKLLFNNFTLEEPGMHGDDGGADHAEHAAETDDHGQVYAGHYHVYLDTDDDAAEHLTAWDSSYFYPLPADLAPGMHTLRVSLRGADHHALGIEQTVEFEVAASPAATSVSLVDGGAWTEQSAASDSLREHRPVELQCPGNSWYNEDGALEVETGYCNYLSLVQPSLAPIKAGDSLHLVLWHGGLAFEQPARAHVAVTVAGKLVWETEVAIPAEADIHDLRLPLDFDAPAGSPVEFHLHNHGYNTWTLLQLELER
;
A
#
# COMPACT_ATOMS: atom_id res chain seq x y z
N MET A 1 26.88 30.46 30.78
CA MET A 1 26.46 30.94 32.09
C MET A 1 25.68 32.23 31.91
N GLN A 2 24.51 32.35 32.43
CA GLN A 2 23.44 33.34 32.20
C GLN A 2 22.63 33.08 30.93
N THR A 3 21.51 32.35 31.12
CA THR A 3 20.20 32.58 30.50
C THR A 3 19.28 31.33 30.72
N LEU A 4 19.25 30.81 31.95
CA LEU A 4 18.30 29.73 32.30
C LEU A 4 17.51 30.01 33.57
N THR A 5 17.35 31.27 33.96
CA THR A 5 16.73 31.64 35.24
C THR A 5 15.46 32.51 35.11
N ASP A 6 15.01 32.85 33.91
CA ASP A 6 13.88 33.76 33.75
C ASP A 6 12.54 33.13 33.27
N TYR A 7 12.44 31.79 33.17
CA TYR A 7 11.20 31.13 32.73
C TYR A 7 10.36 30.49 33.85
N LEU A 8 10.77 30.59 35.11
CA LEU A 8 10.07 29.95 36.25
C LEU A 8 9.38 30.90 37.23
N ARG A 9 8.95 32.08 36.75
CA ARG A 9 8.16 32.96 37.59
C ARG A 9 7.03 33.59 36.82
N ARG A 10 5.97 32.87 36.46
CA ARG A 10 4.62 33.38 36.20
C ARG A 10 3.64 32.25 36.00
N ALA A 11 3.21 31.63 37.09
CA ALA A 11 1.93 30.90 37.16
C ALA A 11 1.48 30.92 38.63
N ALA A 12 0.67 31.87 39.00
CA ALA A 12 -0.13 31.81 40.21
C ALA A 12 -1.56 32.21 39.87
N LEU A 13 -2.45 31.26 40.20
CA LEU A 13 -3.91 31.37 40.19
C LEU A 13 -4.45 32.61 40.87
N PRO A 14 -5.73 32.97 40.63
CA PRO A 14 -6.71 32.62 41.66
C PRO A 14 -8.04 32.00 41.13
N ALA A 15 -8.51 31.04 41.91
CA ALA A 15 -9.88 30.56 41.93
C ALA A 15 -10.85 31.65 42.47
N CYS A 16 -12.05 31.71 41.90
CA CYS A 16 -13.21 32.28 42.59
C CYS A 16 -14.46 31.49 42.22
N LEU A 17 -14.96 30.77 43.22
CA LEU A 17 -16.34 30.27 43.33
C LEU A 17 -17.33 31.44 43.34
N VAL A 18 -18.46 31.30 42.65
CA VAL A 18 -19.74 31.81 43.12
C VAL A 18 -20.88 30.90 42.74
N LEU A 19 -21.47 30.27 43.75
CA LEU A 19 -22.81 29.68 43.76
C LEU A 19 -23.87 30.76 43.90
N THR A 20 -25.03 30.57 43.25
CA THR A 20 -26.39 30.85 43.69
C THR A 20 -27.32 30.53 42.54
N ALA A 21 -28.18 29.62 42.56
CA ALA A 21 -29.40 29.22 43.29
C ALA A 21 -30.66 30.05 42.94
N CYS A 22 -31.64 29.30 42.42
CA CYS A 22 -33.08 29.33 42.63
C CYS A 22 -33.99 30.37 41.94
N GLY A 23 -35.05 29.80 41.36
CA GLY A 23 -36.44 30.27 41.40
C GLY A 23 -37.01 30.73 40.04
N GLY A 24 -37.95 30.05 39.39
CA GLY A 24 -39.24 29.74 39.86
C GLY A 24 -40.32 30.53 39.10
N GLY A 25 -41.30 29.87 38.49
CA GLY A 25 -42.60 30.46 38.08
C GLY A 25 -42.80 30.55 36.55
N GLY A 26 -43.59 29.77 35.90
CA GLY A 26 -45.03 29.67 35.95
C GLY A 26 -45.74 30.60 34.98
N GLY A 27 -46.40 30.05 33.91
CA GLY A 27 -47.26 30.85 33.06
C GLY A 27 -47.74 30.10 31.82
N SER A 28 -48.84 29.38 32.01
CA SER A 28 -49.61 28.79 30.93
C SER A 28 -50.38 29.86 30.17
N SER A 29 -50.42 29.78 28.84
CA SER A 29 -51.56 30.23 28.08
C SER A 29 -51.67 29.39 26.81
N GLY A 30 -52.72 28.61 26.77
CA GLY A 30 -53.13 27.87 25.61
C GLY A 30 -53.77 28.78 24.55
N VAL A 31 -53.52 28.43 23.33
CA VAL A 31 -54.35 28.79 22.20
C VAL A 31 -54.58 27.53 21.37
N SER A 32 -55.80 27.04 21.39
CA SER A 32 -56.34 26.06 20.45
C SER A 32 -56.65 26.77 19.17
N VAL A 33 -56.17 26.29 18.05
CA VAL A 33 -56.76 26.54 16.72
C VAL A 33 -56.81 25.24 15.92
N ASP A 34 -57.91 25.06 15.32
CA ASP A 34 -58.53 24.01 14.58
C ASP A 34 -57.75 23.32 13.48
N GLY A 35 -58.29 22.17 13.18
CA GLY A 35 -57.90 21.16 12.21
C GLY A 35 -57.74 21.65 10.77
N GLY A 36 -56.70 21.19 10.14
CA GLY A 36 -56.52 21.11 8.71
C GLY A 36 -55.84 19.81 8.37
N THR A 37 -56.66 18.90 7.82
CA THR A 37 -56.18 17.64 7.23
C THR A 37 -55.35 17.96 6.00
N GLY A 38 -54.03 18.01 6.14
CA GLY A 38 -53.10 17.98 5.05
C GLY A 38 -52.18 16.79 5.24
N THR A 39 -52.39 15.76 4.48
CA THR A 39 -51.46 14.63 4.34
C THR A 39 -50.24 15.09 3.57
N GLY A 40 -49.32 15.78 4.26
CA GLY A 40 -47.98 15.98 3.80
C GLY A 40 -47.15 14.79 4.25
N SER A 41 -46.82 13.95 3.30
CA SER A 41 -45.77 12.93 3.49
C SER A 41 -44.51 13.67 3.90
N ALA A 42 -44.14 13.55 5.16
CA ALA A 42 -42.85 13.99 5.60
C ALA A 42 -41.81 13.13 4.83
N ALA A 43 -40.89 13.80 4.13
CA ALA A 43 -39.72 13.15 3.60
C ALA A 43 -39.08 12.30 4.69
N ALA A 44 -38.79 11.04 4.40
CA ALA A 44 -38.07 10.18 5.34
C ALA A 44 -36.73 10.85 5.63
N PRO A 45 -36.28 10.90 6.88
CA PRO A 45 -34.95 11.39 7.20
C PRO A 45 -33.93 10.51 6.44
N PRO A 46 -32.75 11.06 6.12
CA PRO A 46 -31.67 10.27 5.50
C PRO A 46 -31.46 8.99 6.30
N PRO A 47 -31.05 7.88 5.66
CA PRO A 47 -30.88 6.61 6.36
C PRO A 47 -29.96 6.83 7.54
N ALA A 48 -30.52 6.82 8.73
CA ALA A 48 -29.77 7.09 9.96
C ALA A 48 -28.71 6.01 10.08
N VAL A 49 -27.46 6.40 10.26
CA VAL A 49 -26.37 5.51 10.64
C VAL A 49 -26.88 4.60 11.75
N SER A 50 -26.91 3.30 11.50
CA SER A 50 -27.50 2.34 12.42
C SER A 50 -26.51 1.24 12.78
N TRP A 51 -26.83 0.47 13.83
CA TRP A 51 -26.02 -0.68 14.20
C TRP A 51 -25.80 -1.63 13.03
N TYR A 52 -26.86 -2.04 12.36
CA TYR A 52 -26.75 -3.05 11.32
C TYR A 52 -26.15 -2.51 10.01
N SER A 53 -26.48 -1.29 9.62
CA SER A 53 -26.01 -0.76 8.33
C SER A 53 -24.56 -0.27 8.36
N THR A 54 -24.07 0.21 9.52
CA THR A 54 -22.80 0.95 9.55
C THR A 54 -21.95 0.61 10.76
N ALA A 55 -22.49 0.68 11.99
CA ALA A 55 -21.67 0.61 13.18
C ALA A 55 -21.17 -0.80 13.49
N LYS A 56 -21.99 -1.83 13.26
CA LYS A 56 -21.62 -3.23 13.49
C LYS A 56 -20.43 -3.65 12.64
N PRO A 57 -20.42 -3.45 11.32
CA PRO A 57 -19.23 -3.74 10.50
C PRO A 57 -17.97 -3.02 10.98
N LEU A 58 -18.06 -1.75 11.36
CA LEU A 58 -16.92 -0.99 11.87
C LEU A 58 -16.42 -1.49 13.23
N ILE A 59 -17.33 -1.81 14.15
CA ILE A 59 -16.99 -2.33 15.47
C ILE A 59 -16.41 -3.75 15.37
N GLU A 60 -16.98 -4.60 14.53
CA GLU A 60 -16.43 -5.92 14.22
C GLU A 60 -15.02 -5.79 13.65
N ARG A 61 -14.85 -4.82 12.77
CA ARG A 61 -13.61 -4.51 12.09
C ARG A 61 -12.50 -4.00 13.03
N TYR A 62 -12.77 -3.04 13.89
CA TYR A 62 -11.74 -2.29 14.62
C TYR A 62 -11.68 -2.62 16.12
N CYS A 63 -12.73 -3.18 16.72
CA CYS A 63 -12.86 -3.32 18.16
C CYS A 63 -12.95 -4.76 18.63
N VAL A 64 -13.70 -5.63 17.92
CA VAL A 64 -14.05 -6.98 18.39
C VAL A 64 -12.82 -7.89 18.53
N ALA A 65 -11.75 -7.64 17.75
CA ALA A 65 -10.52 -8.42 17.88
C ALA A 65 -9.99 -8.52 19.31
N CYS A 66 -10.06 -7.41 20.03
CA CYS A 66 -9.65 -7.34 21.44
C CYS A 66 -10.85 -7.43 22.39
N HIS A 67 -11.98 -6.84 22.00
CA HIS A 67 -13.21 -6.73 22.78
C HIS A 67 -14.21 -7.87 22.47
N THR A 68 -13.76 -9.11 22.58
CA THR A 68 -14.57 -10.33 22.50
C THR A 68 -14.74 -10.99 23.87
N ASP A 69 -15.72 -11.89 24.00
CA ASP A 69 -15.91 -12.65 25.23
C ASP A 69 -14.67 -13.53 25.51
N GLY A 70 -13.99 -13.25 26.63
CA GLY A 70 -12.74 -13.91 26.98
C GLY A 70 -11.50 -13.37 26.24
N GLY A 71 -11.64 -12.29 25.50
CA GLY A 71 -10.54 -11.60 24.82
C GLY A 71 -9.63 -10.82 25.77
N VAL A 72 -8.62 -10.16 25.20
CA VAL A 72 -7.61 -9.40 25.97
C VAL A 72 -8.16 -8.12 26.57
N ALA A 73 -9.24 -7.57 26.03
CA ALA A 73 -9.89 -6.39 26.58
C ALA A 73 -10.81 -6.74 27.76
N PRO A 74 -11.00 -5.83 28.73
CA PRO A 74 -11.74 -6.12 29.97
C PRO A 74 -13.24 -6.28 29.79
N PHE A 75 -13.77 -6.10 28.59
CA PHE A 75 -15.20 -6.25 28.27
C PHE A 75 -15.42 -6.49 26.77
N PRO A 76 -16.45 -7.25 26.38
CA PRO A 76 -16.76 -7.49 24.99
C PRO A 76 -17.56 -6.33 24.35
N LEU A 77 -17.47 -6.20 22.99
CA LEU A 77 -18.20 -5.27 22.14
C LEU A 77 -18.86 -5.97 20.93
N GLN A 78 -19.18 -7.25 21.04
CA GLN A 78 -19.68 -8.08 19.95
C GLN A 78 -21.18 -7.85 19.65
N THR A 79 -21.93 -7.28 20.57
CA THR A 79 -23.37 -7.05 20.43
C THR A 79 -23.74 -5.59 20.64
N HIS A 80 -24.84 -5.17 20.00
CA HIS A 80 -25.37 -3.82 20.20
C HIS A 80 -25.56 -3.44 21.67
N SER A 81 -26.07 -4.35 22.49
CA SER A 81 -26.28 -4.11 23.92
C SER A 81 -24.98 -3.95 24.69
N GLN A 82 -23.93 -4.68 24.34
CA GLN A 82 -22.59 -4.53 24.93
C GLN A 82 -22.00 -3.16 24.58
N VAL A 83 -22.11 -2.75 23.31
CA VAL A 83 -21.66 -1.44 22.84
C VAL A 83 -22.47 -0.32 23.49
N LEU A 84 -23.77 -0.44 23.56
CA LEU A 84 -24.66 0.55 24.21
C LEU A 84 -24.31 0.74 25.69
N ALA A 85 -23.97 -0.34 26.39
CA ALA A 85 -23.53 -0.29 27.78
C ALA A 85 -22.17 0.41 27.96
N LYS A 86 -21.38 0.53 26.91
CA LYS A 86 -20.04 1.19 26.90
C LYS A 86 -20.02 2.48 26.11
N ARG A 87 -21.16 2.94 25.59
CA ARG A 87 -21.29 4.08 24.69
C ARG A 87 -20.49 5.31 25.10
N SER A 88 -20.61 5.76 26.35
CA SER A 88 -19.90 6.96 26.82
C SER A 88 -18.39 6.76 26.93
N ALA A 89 -17.96 5.54 27.25
CA ALA A 89 -16.54 5.21 27.28
C ALA A 89 -15.97 5.13 25.84
N MET A 90 -16.71 4.59 24.91
CA MET A 90 -16.32 4.55 23.50
C MET A 90 -16.19 5.94 22.90
N ILE A 91 -17.15 6.82 23.12
CA ILE A 91 -17.06 8.23 22.70
C ILE A 91 -15.77 8.84 23.25
N TYR A 92 -15.52 8.71 24.53
CA TYR A 92 -14.35 9.29 25.19
C TYR A 92 -13.02 8.80 24.58
N VAL A 93 -12.89 7.49 24.31
CA VAL A 93 -11.64 6.92 23.79
C VAL A 93 -11.48 7.17 22.28
N LEU A 94 -12.57 7.29 21.52
CA LEU A 94 -12.54 7.65 20.08
C LEU A 94 -12.21 9.13 19.90
N GLU A 95 -12.82 10.05 20.70
CA GLU A 95 -12.47 11.47 20.71
C GLU A 95 -11.02 11.71 21.18
N GLY A 96 -10.53 10.86 22.07
CA GLY A 96 -9.16 10.94 22.61
C GLY A 96 -8.13 10.18 21.81
N ASP A 97 -8.53 9.52 20.73
CA ASP A 97 -7.69 8.67 19.88
C ASP A 97 -6.84 7.65 20.67
N THR A 98 -7.46 7.06 21.69
CA THR A 98 -6.80 6.07 22.56
C THR A 98 -7.24 4.63 22.27
N MET A 99 -8.24 4.47 21.40
CA MET A 99 -8.73 3.18 20.91
C MET A 99 -9.18 3.32 19.45
N PRO A 100 -8.81 2.36 18.61
CA PRO A 100 -7.87 1.26 18.84
C PRO A 100 -6.48 1.75 19.28
N PRO A 101 -5.69 0.95 20.01
CA PRO A 101 -4.32 1.33 20.33
C PRO A 101 -3.51 1.56 19.05
N GLN A 102 -2.68 2.58 19.01
CA GLN A 102 -1.82 2.88 17.88
C GLN A 102 -1.01 1.65 17.46
N GLY A 103 -0.98 1.38 16.15
CA GLY A 103 -0.29 0.23 15.58
C GLY A 103 -1.11 -1.07 15.53
N TYR A 104 -2.37 -1.07 16.02
CA TYR A 104 -3.25 -2.26 15.94
C TYR A 104 -4.32 -2.20 14.86
N ALA A 105 -4.84 -1.03 14.59
CA ALA A 105 -5.72 -0.77 13.46
C ALA A 105 -5.80 0.75 13.29
N ASP A 106 -5.44 1.25 12.13
CA ASP A 106 -5.67 2.64 11.81
C ASP A 106 -7.16 2.84 11.52
N LEU A 107 -7.88 3.27 12.55
CA LEU A 107 -9.27 3.67 12.40
C LEU A 107 -9.30 4.94 11.56
N ARG A 108 -9.77 4.82 10.31
CA ARG A 108 -9.83 5.95 9.39
C ARG A 108 -10.63 7.10 10.01
N ALA A 109 -10.21 8.32 9.80
CA ALA A 109 -10.92 9.51 10.30
C ALA A 109 -12.40 9.55 9.90
N SER A 110 -12.73 9.06 8.69
CA SER A 110 -14.11 8.86 8.23
C SER A 110 -14.88 7.86 9.08
N ASP A 111 -14.27 6.73 9.41
CA ASP A 111 -14.90 5.65 10.18
C ASP A 111 -15.05 6.05 11.66
N THR A 112 -14.03 6.75 12.20
CA THR A 112 -14.12 7.37 13.53
C THR A 112 -15.30 8.31 13.61
N ARG A 113 -15.48 9.16 12.60
CA ARG A 113 -16.58 10.11 12.54
C ARG A 113 -17.92 9.41 12.45
N LEU A 114 -18.06 8.39 11.60
CA LEU A 114 -19.29 7.60 11.49
C LEU A 114 -19.64 6.90 12.82
N LEU A 115 -18.65 6.35 13.51
CA LEU A 115 -18.87 5.74 14.83
C LEU A 115 -19.26 6.78 15.88
N LEU A 116 -18.61 7.94 15.92
CA LEU A 116 -18.95 9.01 16.85
C LEU A 116 -20.35 9.54 16.59
N ASP A 117 -20.68 9.89 15.34
CA ASP A 117 -22.01 10.38 14.95
C ASP A 117 -23.10 9.38 15.35
N TRP A 118 -22.88 8.06 15.11
CA TRP A 118 -23.78 7.00 15.51
C TRP A 118 -23.92 6.87 17.03
N LEU A 119 -22.80 6.89 17.76
CA LEU A 119 -22.79 6.81 19.23
C LEU A 119 -23.48 8.04 19.83
N GLU A 120 -23.19 9.24 19.35
CA GLU A 120 -23.81 10.50 19.80
C GLU A 120 -25.30 10.57 19.51
N ALA A 121 -25.73 10.02 18.39
CA ALA A 121 -27.16 9.89 18.03
C ALA A 121 -27.95 8.89 18.93
N GLY A 122 -27.29 8.26 19.89
CA GLY A 122 -27.91 7.31 20.81
C GLY A 122 -27.75 5.87 20.43
N ALA A 123 -26.84 5.60 19.49
CA ALA A 123 -26.54 4.25 18.98
C ALA A 123 -27.79 3.51 18.46
N PRO A 124 -28.54 4.04 17.47
CA PRO A 124 -29.76 3.39 16.97
C PRO A 124 -29.47 1.99 16.40
N LEU A 125 -30.35 1.02 16.71
CA LEU A 125 -30.19 -0.38 16.29
C LEU A 125 -30.39 -0.58 14.77
N GLY A 126 -31.37 0.10 14.17
CA GLY A 126 -31.71 -0.06 12.74
C GLY A 126 -32.37 -1.40 12.43
N ASP A 127 -32.49 -1.70 11.15
CA ASP A 127 -33.12 -2.90 10.62
C ASP A 127 -32.08 -3.99 10.34
N PRO A 128 -32.22 -5.22 10.86
CA PRO A 128 -31.31 -6.32 10.57
C PRO A 128 -31.14 -6.66 9.09
N SER A 129 -32.14 -6.38 8.26
CA SER A 129 -32.08 -6.61 6.82
C SER A 129 -31.13 -5.65 6.08
N GLN A 130 -30.69 -4.58 6.72
CA GLN A 130 -29.71 -3.62 6.19
C GLN A 130 -28.26 -4.01 6.49
N GLN A 131 -28.04 -5.13 7.15
CA GLN A 131 -26.68 -5.64 7.34
C GLN A 131 -26.13 -6.10 5.99
N PRO A 132 -24.96 -5.61 5.55
CA PRO A 132 -24.30 -6.15 4.39
C PRO A 132 -24.12 -7.66 4.57
N LEU A 133 -24.67 -8.45 3.67
CA LEU A 133 -24.48 -9.90 3.71
C LEU A 133 -23.04 -10.20 3.26
N PRO A 134 -22.29 -11.01 4.00
CA PRO A 134 -21.06 -11.58 3.46
C PRO A 134 -21.46 -12.51 2.32
N GLN A 135 -21.19 -12.11 1.09
CA GLN A 135 -21.44 -12.93 -0.11
C GLN A 135 -20.15 -13.65 -0.51
N LEU A 136 -19.83 -14.71 0.21
CA LEU A 136 -18.81 -15.63 -0.25
C LEU A 136 -19.38 -17.04 -0.14
N ALA A 137 -19.34 -17.78 -1.26
CA ALA A 137 -19.84 -19.13 -1.32
C ALA A 137 -19.06 -20.02 -0.37
N GLY A 138 -19.70 -20.50 0.69
CA GLY A 138 -19.15 -21.46 1.63
C GLY A 138 -18.66 -22.74 0.96
N GLY A 139 -17.65 -23.33 1.50
CA GLY A 139 -17.05 -24.58 1.04
C GLY A 139 -15.67 -24.78 1.66
N PHE A 140 -15.04 -23.69 2.12
CA PHE A 140 -13.73 -23.76 2.76
C PHE A 140 -13.85 -24.11 4.25
N THR A 141 -12.91 -24.95 4.71
CA THR A 141 -12.82 -25.37 6.10
C THR A 141 -11.47 -24.99 6.70
N TYR A 142 -11.41 -24.88 8.03
CA TYR A 142 -10.13 -24.64 8.71
C TYR A 142 -9.09 -25.70 8.36
N HIS A 143 -9.42 -26.99 8.59
CA HIS A 143 -8.47 -28.06 8.42
C HIS A 143 -8.17 -28.38 6.96
N GLY A 144 -9.12 -28.24 6.05
CA GLY A 144 -8.91 -28.54 4.63
C GLY A 144 -8.16 -27.44 3.88
N ASP A 145 -8.36 -26.18 4.28
CA ASP A 145 -7.98 -25.05 3.43
C ASP A 145 -7.20 -23.96 4.17
N ALA A 146 -7.81 -23.36 5.21
CA ALA A 146 -7.27 -22.15 5.84
C ALA A 146 -6.06 -22.39 6.75
N ARG A 147 -6.00 -23.55 7.44
CA ARG A 147 -4.98 -23.86 8.44
C ARG A 147 -3.58 -23.82 7.89
N ALA A 148 -3.33 -24.43 6.72
CA ALA A 148 -2.01 -24.46 6.11
C ALA A 148 -1.50 -23.05 5.77
N VAL A 149 -2.40 -22.19 5.28
CA VAL A 149 -2.09 -20.77 4.99
C VAL A 149 -1.79 -20.02 6.28
N ILE A 150 -2.60 -20.19 7.31
CA ILE A 150 -2.43 -19.54 8.62
C ILE A 150 -1.11 -19.96 9.27
N GLU A 151 -0.79 -21.25 9.26
CA GLU A 151 0.49 -21.75 9.79
C GLU A 151 1.69 -21.20 9.01
N GLU A 152 1.58 -21.10 7.68
CA GLU A 152 2.67 -20.59 6.85
C GLU A 152 2.88 -19.08 7.00
N LYS A 153 1.80 -18.30 7.08
CA LYS A 153 1.82 -16.83 6.90
C LYS A 153 1.53 -16.04 8.18
N CYS A 154 0.90 -16.62 9.19
CA CYS A 154 0.41 -15.90 10.37
C CYS A 154 1.09 -16.35 11.67
N VAL A 155 1.18 -17.68 11.91
CA VAL A 155 1.60 -18.25 13.20
C VAL A 155 3.01 -17.82 13.59
N THR A 156 3.91 -17.58 12.64
CA THR A 156 5.29 -17.15 12.95
C THR A 156 5.35 -15.90 13.85
N CYS A 157 4.35 -15.01 13.76
CA CYS A 157 4.24 -13.85 14.65
C CYS A 157 3.14 -14.08 15.69
N HIS A 158 2.05 -14.77 15.31
CA HIS A 158 0.89 -15.04 16.12
C HIS A 158 0.99 -16.42 16.84
N GLU A 159 2.14 -16.70 17.46
CA GLU A 159 2.36 -17.85 18.36
C GLU A 159 2.18 -17.42 19.82
N GLU A 160 1.99 -18.38 20.72
CA GLU A 160 1.88 -18.09 22.14
C GLU A 160 3.18 -17.51 22.69
N GLY A 161 3.14 -16.29 23.22
CA GLY A 161 4.31 -15.55 23.67
C GLY A 161 5.13 -14.89 22.56
N GLY A 162 4.62 -14.88 21.33
CA GLY A 162 5.20 -14.15 20.19
C GLY A 162 4.93 -12.64 20.26
N ILE A 163 5.39 -11.93 19.21
CA ILE A 163 5.26 -10.46 19.14
C ILE A 163 3.82 -9.99 18.89
N ALA A 164 3.00 -10.82 18.24
CA ALA A 164 1.62 -10.44 17.97
C ALA A 164 0.77 -10.46 19.25
N PRO A 165 -0.26 -9.59 19.35
CA PRO A 165 -1.03 -9.43 20.58
C PRO A 165 -1.90 -10.64 20.95
N PHE A 166 -2.03 -11.62 20.06
CA PHE A 166 -2.82 -12.83 20.26
C PHE A 166 -2.29 -13.99 19.41
N PRO A 167 -2.38 -15.23 19.88
CA PRO A 167 -1.97 -16.40 19.12
C PRO A 167 -3.04 -16.84 18.10
N MET A 168 -2.60 -17.48 17.01
CA MET A 168 -3.43 -18.05 15.94
C MET A 168 -3.05 -19.51 15.61
N GLU A 169 -2.54 -20.27 16.60
CA GLU A 169 -2.05 -21.66 16.43
C GLU A 169 -3.17 -22.69 16.34
N THR A 170 -4.36 -22.38 16.84
CA THR A 170 -5.48 -23.29 16.89
C THR A 170 -6.75 -22.73 16.27
N TYR A 171 -7.63 -23.60 15.79
CA TYR A 171 -8.95 -23.21 15.29
C TYR A 171 -9.71 -22.26 16.23
N THR A 172 -9.70 -22.56 17.53
CA THR A 172 -10.42 -21.74 18.53
C THR A 172 -9.83 -20.33 18.64
N GLN A 173 -8.50 -20.21 18.61
CA GLN A 173 -7.80 -18.92 18.64
C GLN A 173 -8.11 -18.11 17.40
N VAL A 174 -7.98 -18.71 16.21
CA VAL A 174 -8.26 -18.02 14.93
C VAL A 174 -9.71 -17.59 14.84
N LYS A 175 -10.65 -18.47 15.22
CA LYS A 175 -12.07 -18.15 15.22
C LYS A 175 -12.42 -16.98 16.13
N ALA A 176 -11.75 -16.84 17.28
CA ALA A 176 -11.97 -15.73 18.20
C ALA A 176 -11.60 -14.37 17.61
N VAL A 177 -10.68 -14.32 16.63
CA VAL A 177 -10.17 -13.08 16.00
C VAL A 177 -10.55 -12.99 14.52
N ALA A 178 -11.45 -13.87 14.04
CA ALA A 178 -11.74 -14.01 12.60
C ALA A 178 -12.14 -12.71 11.91
N ALA A 179 -12.95 -11.87 12.55
CA ALA A 179 -13.36 -10.58 11.96
C ALA A 179 -12.19 -9.61 11.78
N ALA A 180 -11.30 -9.54 12.78
CA ALA A 180 -10.10 -8.70 12.68
C ALA A 180 -9.10 -9.24 11.66
N ALA A 181 -8.91 -10.58 11.65
CA ALA A 181 -8.05 -11.24 10.67
C ALA A 181 -8.57 -11.01 9.23
N SER A 182 -9.88 -11.16 9.02
CA SER A 182 -10.51 -10.88 7.73
C SER A 182 -10.22 -9.44 7.27
N PHE A 183 -10.46 -8.49 8.15
CA PHE A 183 -10.21 -7.10 7.84
C PHE A 183 -8.75 -6.82 7.49
N ALA A 184 -7.83 -7.31 8.32
CA ALA A 184 -6.41 -7.09 8.12
C ALA A 184 -5.88 -7.74 6.82
N VAL A 185 -6.43 -8.89 6.43
CA VAL A 185 -6.14 -9.53 5.14
C VAL A 185 -6.75 -8.77 3.97
N GLU A 186 -7.98 -8.28 4.13
CA GLU A 186 -8.68 -7.54 3.08
C GLU A 186 -7.99 -6.23 2.71
N ASN A 187 -7.62 -5.44 3.74
CA ASN A 187 -6.94 -4.17 3.56
C ASN A 187 -5.42 -4.27 3.33
N GLY A 188 -4.85 -5.49 3.39
CA GLY A 188 -3.43 -5.73 3.15
C GLY A 188 -2.50 -5.42 4.33
N SER A 189 -3.02 -5.05 5.51
CA SER A 189 -2.16 -4.80 6.68
C SER A 189 -1.58 -6.08 7.28
N MET A 190 -2.17 -7.25 6.97
CA MET A 190 -1.65 -8.57 7.36
C MET A 190 -1.70 -9.58 6.22
N PRO A 191 -0.68 -10.41 6.08
CA PRO A 191 0.61 -10.31 6.77
C PRO A 191 1.36 -9.03 6.36
N PRO A 192 2.25 -8.47 7.21
CA PRO A 192 2.98 -7.25 6.90
C PRO A 192 4.00 -7.52 5.79
N TRP A 193 3.60 -7.25 4.57
CA TRP A 193 4.37 -7.45 3.36
C TRP A 193 4.03 -6.36 2.36
N HIS A 194 4.94 -5.39 2.19
CA HIS A 194 4.67 -4.18 1.43
C HIS A 194 5.08 -4.21 -0.04
N PRO A 195 6.00 -5.07 -0.52
CA PRO A 195 6.32 -5.12 -1.94
C PRO A 195 5.08 -5.47 -2.76
N THR A 196 4.83 -4.66 -3.79
CA THR A 196 3.80 -4.97 -4.78
C THR A 196 4.16 -6.27 -5.49
N GLU A 197 3.26 -7.23 -5.45
CA GLU A 197 3.40 -8.48 -6.20
C GLU A 197 3.36 -8.22 -7.71
N GLY A 198 4.03 -9.08 -8.48
CA GLY A 198 3.98 -9.05 -9.94
C GLY A 198 5.17 -8.38 -10.63
N TYR A 199 5.98 -7.59 -9.92
CA TYR A 199 7.21 -7.05 -10.50
C TYR A 199 8.40 -7.97 -10.26
N THR A 200 8.99 -7.89 -9.10
CA THR A 200 10.15 -8.69 -8.70
C THR A 200 9.72 -9.71 -7.66
N ARG A 201 10.19 -10.96 -7.79
CA ARG A 201 9.95 -12.00 -6.80
C ARG A 201 10.98 -11.90 -5.68
N PHE A 202 10.50 -12.04 -4.45
CA PHE A 202 11.32 -11.94 -3.25
C PHE A 202 11.39 -13.27 -2.53
N ALA A 203 12.60 -13.67 -2.19
CA ALA A 203 12.80 -14.84 -1.36
C ALA A 203 12.17 -14.64 0.02
N GLY A 204 11.52 -15.68 0.53
CA GLY A 204 10.84 -15.62 1.82
C GLY A 204 9.62 -14.71 1.85
N SER A 205 8.96 -14.47 0.70
CA SER A 205 7.74 -13.66 0.66
C SER A 205 6.71 -14.12 1.68
N ARG A 206 6.30 -13.15 2.52
CA ARG A 206 5.20 -13.33 3.49
C ARG A 206 3.85 -12.97 2.89
N GLY A 207 3.84 -12.31 1.73
CA GLY A 207 2.63 -11.98 1.01
C GLY A 207 1.75 -13.20 0.77
N LEU A 208 0.45 -12.98 0.74
CA LEU A 208 -0.52 -13.99 0.35
C LEU A 208 -0.60 -14.07 -1.17
N SER A 209 -0.51 -15.28 -1.72
CA SER A 209 -0.89 -15.42 -3.13
C SER A 209 -2.37 -15.05 -3.31
N PRO A 210 -2.81 -14.67 -4.52
CA PRO A 210 -4.21 -14.40 -4.79
C PRO A 210 -5.14 -15.54 -4.35
N GLU A 211 -4.72 -16.80 -4.55
CA GLU A 211 -5.45 -17.97 -4.09
C GLU A 211 -5.50 -18.08 -2.56
N GLN A 212 -4.36 -17.89 -1.89
CA GLN A 212 -4.30 -17.88 -0.41
C GLN A 212 -5.20 -16.80 0.19
N LYS A 213 -5.18 -15.60 -0.38
CA LYS A 213 -6.04 -14.50 0.03
C LYS A 213 -7.52 -14.85 -0.17
N TYR A 214 -7.86 -15.42 -1.33
CA TYR A 214 -9.22 -15.88 -1.62
C TYR A 214 -9.70 -16.94 -0.62
N ILE A 215 -8.91 -17.97 -0.34
CA ILE A 215 -9.24 -19.02 0.63
C ILE A 215 -9.47 -18.42 2.02
N LEU A 216 -8.52 -17.60 2.50
CA LEU A 216 -8.63 -17.00 3.84
C LEU A 216 -9.86 -16.10 3.98
N LEU A 217 -10.09 -15.19 3.04
CA LEU A 217 -11.23 -14.28 3.11
C LEU A 217 -12.57 -15.03 3.04
N ASN A 218 -12.69 -16.02 2.16
CA ASN A 218 -13.90 -16.82 2.07
C ASN A 218 -14.18 -17.61 3.35
N TRP A 219 -13.15 -18.18 3.96
CA TRP A 219 -13.29 -18.91 5.22
C TRP A 219 -13.58 -17.95 6.41
N LEU A 220 -12.81 -16.86 6.53
CA LEU A 220 -12.93 -15.88 7.62
C LEU A 220 -14.27 -15.14 7.61
N GLN A 221 -14.83 -14.87 6.43
CA GLN A 221 -16.11 -14.18 6.24
C GLN A 221 -17.29 -15.15 6.15
N GLY A 222 -17.01 -16.44 6.02
CA GLY A 222 -18.02 -17.49 5.94
C GLY A 222 -18.52 -17.98 7.30
N ASP A 223 -18.92 -19.23 7.37
CA ASP A 223 -19.43 -19.88 8.58
C ASP A 223 -18.35 -20.36 9.55
N LEU A 224 -17.08 -20.12 9.21
CA LEU A 224 -15.89 -20.55 9.99
C LEU A 224 -15.92 -22.06 10.24
N ALA A 225 -16.28 -22.87 9.24
CA ALA A 225 -16.33 -24.32 9.35
C ALA A 225 -15.00 -24.92 9.78
N GLU A 226 -14.97 -25.80 10.78
CA GLU A 226 -13.74 -26.43 11.27
C GLU A 226 -13.21 -27.48 10.30
N GLY A 227 -14.11 -28.28 9.69
CA GLY A 227 -13.74 -29.37 8.82
C GLY A 227 -13.22 -30.60 9.55
N ASP A 228 -12.74 -31.60 8.81
CA ASP A 228 -12.17 -32.81 9.36
C ASP A 228 -10.65 -32.65 9.56
N PRO A 229 -10.10 -32.87 10.76
CA PRO A 229 -8.65 -32.79 10.99
C PRO A 229 -7.81 -33.69 10.07
N ARG A 230 -8.40 -34.71 9.46
CA ARG A 230 -7.71 -35.57 8.50
C ARG A 230 -7.48 -34.94 7.13
N ASP A 231 -8.17 -33.88 6.82
CA ASP A 231 -8.03 -33.16 5.55
C ASP A 231 -6.83 -32.20 5.58
N TYR A 232 -6.23 -31.99 6.74
CA TYR A 232 -5.09 -31.10 6.91
C TYR A 232 -3.83 -31.65 6.22
N GLN A 233 -3.20 -30.78 5.43
CA GLN A 233 -1.89 -30.99 4.84
C GLN A 233 -0.94 -29.90 5.34
N ALA A 234 0.10 -30.31 6.05
CA ALA A 234 1.10 -29.38 6.54
C ALA A 234 1.84 -28.67 5.39
N PRO A 235 2.09 -27.38 5.49
CA PRO A 235 2.97 -26.70 4.54
C PRO A 235 4.38 -27.30 4.59
N PRO A 236 5.18 -27.16 3.51
CA PRO A 236 6.57 -27.64 3.50
C PRO A 236 7.37 -26.99 4.63
N GLU A 237 8.12 -27.81 5.37
CA GLU A 237 9.03 -27.28 6.40
C GLU A 237 10.07 -26.35 5.75
N LYS A 238 10.13 -25.12 6.22
CA LYS A 238 11.22 -24.21 5.85
C LYS A 238 12.49 -24.60 6.60
N PRO A 239 13.65 -24.71 5.94
CA PRO A 239 14.89 -25.04 6.62
C PRO A 239 15.26 -23.96 7.62
N VAL A 240 15.26 -24.32 8.91
CA VAL A 240 15.70 -23.43 9.99
C VAL A 240 17.18 -23.70 10.25
N LYS A 241 18.05 -22.70 10.03
CA LYS A 241 19.44 -22.80 10.48
C LYS A 241 19.51 -22.72 12.00
N GLY A 242 20.26 -23.60 12.62
CA GLY A 242 20.48 -23.60 14.05
C GLY A 242 21.45 -22.50 14.50
N SER A 243 21.46 -22.21 15.82
CA SER A 243 22.44 -21.29 16.42
C SER A 243 23.91 -21.72 16.27
N ASP A 244 24.14 -22.97 15.90
CA ASP A 244 25.47 -23.55 15.71
C ASP A 244 26.13 -23.15 14.37
N ASP A 245 25.35 -22.57 13.44
CA ASP A 245 25.87 -22.00 12.19
C ASP A 245 26.65 -20.70 12.41
N PHE A 246 26.57 -20.11 13.62
CA PHE A 246 27.21 -18.86 13.99
C PHE A 246 28.38 -19.10 14.93
N ASN A 247 29.51 -18.53 14.57
CA ASN A 247 30.73 -18.68 15.36
C ASN A 247 30.99 -17.52 16.34
N LEU A 248 30.23 -16.43 16.24
CA LEU A 248 30.25 -15.34 17.23
C LEU A 248 28.86 -15.15 17.84
N LYS A 249 28.83 -14.96 19.17
CA LYS A 249 27.61 -14.65 19.93
C LYS A 249 27.92 -13.46 20.81
N LEU A 250 27.37 -12.31 20.50
CA LEU A 250 27.67 -11.02 21.09
C LEU A 250 26.41 -10.47 21.77
N ALA A 251 26.38 -10.52 23.11
CA ALA A 251 25.28 -9.90 23.84
C ALA A 251 25.40 -8.38 23.86
N LEU A 252 24.29 -7.65 24.01
CA LEU A 252 24.32 -6.23 24.32
C LEU A 252 25.21 -5.98 25.56
N PRO A 253 26.05 -4.92 25.57
CA PRO A 253 27.02 -4.69 26.63
C PRO A 253 26.40 -4.60 28.03
N GLN A 254 25.20 -4.04 28.11
CA GLN A 254 24.42 -3.89 29.34
C GLN A 254 22.94 -4.08 29.01
N ALA A 255 22.16 -4.60 30.01
CA ALA A 255 20.72 -4.65 29.86
C ALA A 255 20.12 -3.24 29.81
N TYR A 256 19.18 -3.03 28.93
CA TYR A 256 18.44 -1.78 28.74
C TYR A 256 16.95 -1.99 28.98
N THR A 257 16.32 -1.08 29.70
CA THR A 257 14.86 -1.05 29.85
C THR A 257 14.32 0.12 29.04
N PRO A 258 13.43 -0.09 28.07
CA PRO A 258 12.83 0.99 27.29
C PRO A 258 12.17 2.05 28.18
N THR A 259 12.37 3.31 27.83
CA THR A 259 11.89 4.46 28.62
C THR A 259 10.90 5.35 27.88
N LEU A 260 10.88 5.29 26.57
CA LEU A 260 9.95 6.01 25.71
C LEU A 260 8.76 5.11 25.35
N ARG A 261 7.62 5.72 25.00
CA ARG A 261 6.41 5.02 24.61
C ARG A 261 5.75 5.75 23.42
N PRO A 262 5.16 5.04 22.47
CA PRO A 262 5.15 3.57 22.35
C PRO A 262 6.49 3.00 21.90
N ASP A 263 7.34 3.79 21.25
CA ASP A 263 8.57 3.36 20.62
C ASP A 263 9.81 3.95 21.30
N ASP A 264 10.84 3.13 21.47
CA ASP A 264 12.13 3.53 21.99
C ASP A 264 13.26 2.98 21.08
N HIS A 265 14.02 3.89 20.45
CA HIS A 265 15.17 3.54 19.62
C HIS A 265 16.46 3.72 20.37
N ARG A 266 17.23 2.66 20.50
CA ARG A 266 18.49 2.67 21.28
C ARG A 266 19.61 1.97 20.52
N CYS A 267 20.75 2.64 20.35
CA CYS A 267 21.95 2.07 19.76
C CYS A 267 22.96 1.68 20.84
N PHE A 268 23.71 0.61 20.57
CA PHE A 268 24.77 0.10 21.45
C PHE A 268 26.05 -0.12 20.64
N ALA A 269 27.21 0.21 21.22
CA ALA A 269 28.52 -0.05 20.62
C ALA A 269 29.11 -1.34 21.19
N ILE A 270 29.35 -2.33 20.32
CA ILE A 270 29.98 -3.61 20.69
C ILE A 270 31.35 -3.69 20.02
N GLU A 271 32.40 -4.04 20.77
CA GLU A 271 33.72 -4.25 20.23
C GLU A 271 33.72 -5.43 19.24
N TRP A 272 34.31 -5.22 18.04
CA TRP A 272 34.53 -6.29 17.10
C TRP A 272 35.61 -7.25 17.61
N PRO A 273 35.30 -8.52 17.87
CA PRO A 273 36.17 -9.38 18.67
C PRO A 273 37.32 -10.02 17.89
N LEU A 274 37.44 -9.80 16.56
CA LEU A 274 38.46 -10.45 15.75
C LEU A 274 39.63 -9.53 15.47
N ASP A 275 40.85 -10.03 15.76
CA ASP A 275 42.11 -9.36 15.50
C ASP A 275 42.58 -9.43 14.05
N GLU A 276 41.88 -10.25 13.22
CA GLU A 276 42.18 -10.42 11.82
C GLU A 276 40.97 -9.98 10.96
N PHE A 277 41.25 -9.64 9.70
CA PHE A 277 40.23 -9.33 8.72
C PHE A 277 39.31 -10.56 8.49
N ALA A 278 38.01 -10.35 8.54
CA ALA A 278 37.01 -11.41 8.31
C ALA A 278 35.85 -10.91 7.47
N TYR A 279 35.13 -11.83 6.84
CA TYR A 279 33.89 -11.56 6.17
C TYR A 279 32.71 -11.99 7.05
N VAL A 280 31.77 -11.08 7.30
CA VAL A 280 30.46 -11.40 7.86
C VAL A 280 29.63 -12.05 6.75
N ALA A 281 29.36 -13.32 6.90
CA ALA A 281 28.59 -14.11 5.94
C ALA A 281 27.11 -14.19 6.31
N ASP A 282 26.77 -13.95 7.60
CA ASP A 282 25.39 -14.00 8.08
C ASP A 282 25.26 -13.31 9.44
N VAL A 283 24.08 -12.76 9.72
CA VAL A 283 23.72 -12.12 11.00
C VAL A 283 22.32 -12.54 11.38
N ASP A 284 22.13 -12.85 12.66
CA ASP A 284 20.82 -13.10 13.25
C ASP A 284 20.77 -12.53 14.67
N VAL A 285 19.61 -12.47 15.28
CA VAL A 285 19.42 -11.95 16.64
C VAL A 285 18.56 -12.90 17.45
N ILE A 286 18.96 -13.12 18.69
CA ILE A 286 18.12 -13.75 19.70
C ILE A 286 17.63 -12.65 20.63
N PRO A 287 16.40 -12.14 20.46
CA PRO A 287 15.83 -11.16 21.37
C PRO A 287 15.64 -11.80 22.76
N ASP A 288 15.95 -11.05 23.84
CA ASP A 288 15.68 -11.48 25.22
C ASP A 288 14.22 -11.20 25.59
N GLN A 289 13.68 -10.06 25.10
CA GLN A 289 12.28 -9.70 25.29
C GLN A 289 11.55 -9.69 23.95
N VAL A 290 11.12 -10.86 23.50
CA VAL A 290 10.51 -11.07 22.15
C VAL A 290 9.27 -10.20 21.92
N ASP A 291 8.50 -9.91 22.97
CA ASP A 291 7.28 -9.12 22.95
C ASP A 291 7.53 -7.59 23.04
N GLU A 292 8.78 -7.17 23.15
CA GLU A 292 9.16 -5.74 23.21
C GLU A 292 10.11 -5.35 22.10
N VAL A 293 10.98 -6.28 21.63
CA VAL A 293 11.93 -6.01 20.55
C VAL A 293 11.20 -6.06 19.20
N HIS A 294 10.99 -4.87 18.62
CA HIS A 294 10.26 -4.74 17.35
C HIS A 294 11.14 -5.04 16.13
N HIS A 295 12.36 -4.49 16.08
CA HIS A 295 13.37 -4.87 15.10
C HIS A 295 14.78 -4.50 15.58
N VAL A 296 15.78 -5.10 14.93
CA VAL A 296 17.19 -4.85 15.20
C VAL A 296 17.93 -4.60 13.88
N ILE A 297 18.72 -3.52 13.83
CA ILE A 297 19.63 -3.24 12.73
C ILE A 297 21.06 -3.42 13.25
N VAL A 298 21.86 -4.21 12.52
CA VAL A 298 23.26 -4.46 12.87
C VAL A 298 24.16 -3.87 11.80
N SER A 299 25.04 -2.97 12.23
CA SER A 299 25.96 -2.23 11.36
C SER A 299 27.41 -2.31 11.87
N ILE A 300 28.36 -1.98 11.00
CA ILE A 300 29.80 -1.90 11.32
C ILE A 300 30.29 -0.48 11.04
N GLY A 301 30.85 0.14 12.07
CA GLY A 301 31.65 1.34 11.95
C GLY A 301 33.14 0.99 11.71
N GLU A 302 33.82 1.79 10.92
CA GLU A 302 35.25 1.60 10.61
C GLU A 302 36.12 1.84 11.83
N PRO A 303 37.36 1.26 11.91
CA PRO A 303 38.23 1.38 13.06
C PRO A 303 38.53 2.83 13.46
N GLU A 304 38.66 3.74 12.49
CA GLU A 304 38.91 5.17 12.69
C GLU A 304 37.76 5.89 13.40
N ASP A 305 36.54 5.39 13.33
CA ASP A 305 35.33 5.97 13.94
C ASP A 305 34.96 5.29 15.28
N ALA A 306 35.57 4.14 15.61
CA ALA A 306 35.20 3.32 16.76
C ALA A 306 35.21 4.10 18.10
N ALA A 307 36.25 4.93 18.31
CA ALA A 307 36.34 5.74 19.52
C ALA A 307 35.17 6.74 19.67
N THR A 308 34.65 7.28 18.56
CA THR A 308 33.52 8.21 18.57
C THR A 308 32.24 7.49 18.97
N TYR A 309 32.01 6.28 18.46
CA TYR A 309 30.85 5.45 18.83
C TYR A 309 30.91 5.01 20.31
N TYR A 310 32.08 4.59 20.81
CA TYR A 310 32.23 4.26 22.24
C TYR A 310 32.01 5.45 23.17
N ALA A 311 32.37 6.66 22.72
CA ALA A 311 32.12 7.87 23.52
C ALA A 311 30.63 8.26 23.58
N ALA A 312 29.85 7.92 22.58
CA ALA A 312 28.40 8.15 22.57
C ALA A 312 27.64 7.17 23.49
N ASP A 313 28.13 5.94 23.64
CA ASP A 313 27.52 4.93 24.49
C ASP A 313 27.55 5.35 25.96
N GLY A 314 26.38 5.55 26.57
CA GLY A 314 26.23 5.99 27.95
C GLY A 314 26.34 7.51 28.16
N GLU A 315 26.48 8.36 27.14
CA GLU A 315 26.60 9.82 27.29
C GLU A 315 25.39 10.45 28.02
N ASP A 316 24.19 9.92 27.84
CA ASP A 316 22.97 10.36 28.51
C ASP A 316 22.71 9.70 29.87
N GLY A 317 23.70 8.95 30.38
CA GLY A 317 23.63 8.23 31.66
C GLY A 317 22.86 6.92 31.64
N ARG A 318 22.48 6.44 30.48
CA ARG A 318 21.82 5.15 30.22
C ARG A 318 22.66 4.29 29.29
N PRO A 319 22.55 2.95 29.33
CA PRO A 319 23.23 2.09 28.35
C PRO A 319 22.90 2.48 26.92
N GLY A 320 23.87 2.54 26.03
CA GLY A 320 23.72 2.95 24.65
C GLY A 320 23.47 4.46 24.49
N TRP A 321 22.98 4.88 23.33
CA TRP A 321 22.53 6.25 23.04
C TRP A 321 21.20 6.22 22.28
N HIS A 322 20.42 7.30 22.39
CA HIS A 322 19.24 7.45 21.55
C HIS A 322 19.67 7.62 20.09
N CYS A 323 19.12 6.83 19.19
CA CYS A 323 19.47 6.85 17.79
C CYS A 323 18.22 6.63 16.94
N VAL A 324 18.23 7.16 15.74
CA VAL A 324 17.23 6.93 14.69
C VAL A 324 17.95 6.55 13.39
N GLY A 325 17.24 6.05 12.43
CA GLY A 325 17.81 5.65 11.15
C GLY A 325 18.87 4.55 11.27
N MET A 326 20.05 4.75 10.71
CA MET A 326 21.12 3.75 10.64
C MET A 326 22.08 3.75 11.85
N GLY A 327 21.73 4.45 12.92
CA GLY A 327 22.59 4.54 14.10
C GLY A 327 23.82 5.44 13.93
N GLY A 328 23.84 6.32 12.94
CA GLY A 328 24.92 7.29 12.73
C GLY A 328 24.99 8.33 13.84
N ILE A 329 26.19 8.88 14.08
CA ILE A 329 26.43 9.95 15.05
C ILE A 329 27.30 11.04 14.45
N ALA A 330 27.18 12.25 14.97
CA ALA A 330 27.98 13.37 14.51
C ALA A 330 29.50 13.10 14.74
N GLY A 331 30.29 13.34 13.71
CA GLY A 331 31.74 13.18 13.76
C GLY A 331 32.28 11.80 13.38
N ALA A 332 31.40 10.84 13.05
CA ALA A 332 31.74 9.55 12.48
C ALA A 332 31.13 9.40 11.09
N ALA A 333 31.71 8.53 10.26
CA ALA A 333 31.06 8.11 9.01
C ALA A 333 29.83 7.25 9.31
N LEU A 334 28.83 7.24 8.40
CA LEU A 334 27.71 6.34 8.51
C LEU A 334 28.19 4.89 8.56
N PRO A 335 27.72 4.10 9.52
CA PRO A 335 28.08 2.70 9.62
C PRO A 335 27.47 1.91 8.46
N ARG A 336 28.15 0.82 8.08
CA ARG A 336 27.67 -0.08 7.02
C ARG A 336 26.78 -1.17 7.62
N GLN A 337 25.56 -1.27 7.18
CA GLN A 337 24.66 -2.36 7.58
C GLN A 337 25.24 -3.72 7.15
N ILE A 338 25.26 -4.67 8.07
CA ILE A 338 25.72 -6.04 7.84
C ILE A 338 24.62 -7.07 8.03
N GLY A 339 23.49 -6.68 8.62
CA GLY A 339 22.33 -7.52 8.85
C GLY A 339 21.28 -6.82 9.68
N GLY A 340 20.26 -7.57 10.05
CA GLY A 340 19.19 -7.12 10.92
C GLY A 340 18.26 -8.28 11.27
N TRP A 341 17.29 -8.00 12.11
CA TRP A 341 16.26 -8.95 12.51
C TRP A 341 14.93 -8.22 12.67
N VAL A 342 13.86 -8.86 12.22
CA VAL A 342 12.49 -8.45 12.49
C VAL A 342 11.67 -9.67 12.92
N PRO A 343 10.69 -9.52 13.80
CA PRO A 343 9.82 -10.62 14.20
C PRO A 343 9.17 -11.28 12.99
N GLY A 344 9.11 -12.60 13.01
CA GLY A 344 8.40 -13.35 11.98
C GLY A 344 8.99 -13.28 10.56
N ALA A 345 10.08 -12.55 10.33
CA ALA A 345 10.69 -12.49 9.00
C ALA A 345 11.14 -13.85 8.50
N GLY A 346 11.25 -14.84 9.38
CA GLY A 346 11.94 -16.06 9.07
C GLY A 346 13.41 -15.75 8.80
N ARG A 347 14.24 -16.75 8.78
CA ARG A 347 15.63 -16.54 8.45
C ARG A 347 15.87 -16.74 6.97
N GLU A 348 15.94 -15.65 6.22
CA GLU A 348 16.42 -15.70 4.84
C GLU A 348 17.95 -15.81 4.85
N PRO A 349 18.54 -16.91 4.35
CA PRO A 349 19.98 -17.01 4.27
C PRO A 349 20.50 -15.94 3.30
N PRO A 350 21.65 -15.28 3.59
CA PRO A 350 22.27 -14.38 2.64
C PRO A 350 22.61 -15.12 1.34
N PRO A 351 22.80 -14.39 0.22
CA PRO A 351 23.17 -15.02 -1.05
C PRO A 351 24.42 -15.90 -0.89
N GLU A 352 24.39 -17.08 -1.48
CA GLU A 352 25.44 -18.09 -1.30
C GLU A 352 26.82 -17.56 -1.67
N GLY A 353 27.78 -17.85 -0.85
CA GLY A 353 29.17 -17.46 -1.07
C GLY A 353 29.47 -15.98 -0.83
N THR A 354 28.50 -15.17 -0.39
CA THR A 354 28.68 -13.75 -0.12
C THR A 354 29.21 -13.48 1.30
N GLY A 355 29.76 -12.29 1.50
CA GLY A 355 30.13 -11.80 2.82
C GLY A 355 30.65 -10.36 2.77
N ILE A 356 30.36 -9.58 3.82
CA ILE A 356 30.77 -8.19 3.97
C ILE A 356 32.08 -8.16 4.78
N GLY A 357 33.13 -7.57 4.21
CA GLY A 357 34.45 -7.48 4.86
C GLY A 357 34.45 -6.55 6.07
N VAL A 358 35.04 -7.01 7.17
CA VAL A 358 35.19 -6.25 8.43
C VAL A 358 36.66 -6.27 8.85
N LYS A 359 37.20 -5.10 9.14
CA LYS A 359 38.60 -4.92 9.61
C LYS A 359 38.72 -5.17 11.11
N PRO A 360 39.90 -5.59 11.60
CA PRO A 360 40.16 -5.58 13.04
C PRO A 360 40.07 -4.15 13.59
N GLY A 361 39.57 -4.02 14.82
CA GLY A 361 39.36 -2.73 15.48
C GLY A 361 38.11 -1.97 15.04
N SER A 362 37.29 -2.54 14.17
CA SER A 362 35.94 -2.02 13.87
C SER A 362 35.04 -2.04 15.10
N VAL A 363 33.93 -1.30 15.07
CA VAL A 363 32.88 -1.32 16.08
C VAL A 363 31.59 -1.82 15.49
N MET A 364 30.92 -2.75 16.16
CA MET A 364 29.55 -3.14 15.81
C MET A 364 28.57 -2.19 16.47
N ILE A 365 27.65 -1.66 15.69
CA ILE A 365 26.58 -0.78 16.15
C ILE A 365 25.28 -1.55 16.01
N VAL A 366 24.60 -1.77 17.15
CA VAL A 366 23.33 -2.49 17.21
C VAL A 366 22.25 -1.49 17.57
N GLN A 367 21.38 -1.19 16.61
CA GLN A 367 20.18 -0.42 16.85
C GLN A 367 19.04 -1.36 17.24
N MET A 368 18.49 -1.13 18.41
CA MET A 368 17.32 -1.80 18.94
C MET A 368 16.13 -0.85 18.83
N HIS A 369 15.06 -1.30 18.18
CA HIS A 369 13.77 -0.66 18.25
C HIS A 369 12.86 -1.47 19.17
N TYR A 370 12.45 -0.86 20.26
CA TYR A 370 11.51 -1.45 21.23
C TYR A 370 10.12 -0.85 21.03
N ASN A 371 9.10 -1.70 20.99
CA ASN A 371 7.70 -1.30 21.03
C ASN A 371 7.06 -1.77 22.35
N THR A 372 6.56 -0.83 23.13
CA THR A 372 6.07 -1.06 24.49
C THR A 372 4.54 -0.97 24.61
N LEU A 373 3.82 -1.16 23.50
CA LEU A 373 2.36 -1.15 23.49
C LEU A 373 1.77 -2.40 24.14
N VAL A 374 2.39 -3.56 23.87
CA VAL A 374 1.86 -4.88 24.26
C VAL A 374 2.28 -5.27 25.68
N ALA A 375 3.51 -4.95 26.08
CA ALA A 375 4.08 -5.33 27.36
C ALA A 375 4.60 -4.14 28.16
N ALA A 376 4.67 -4.30 29.48
CA ALA A 376 5.34 -3.32 30.33
C ALA A 376 6.86 -3.44 30.11
N PRO A 377 7.60 -2.32 29.96
CA PRO A 377 9.03 -2.36 29.71
C PRO A 377 9.81 -3.18 30.73
N ARG A 378 10.64 -4.10 30.25
CA ARG A 378 11.53 -4.98 31.01
C ARG A 378 12.98 -4.79 30.58
N PRO A 379 13.96 -5.17 31.42
CA PRO A 379 15.33 -5.20 30.97
C PRO A 379 15.53 -6.19 29.84
N ASP A 380 16.09 -5.73 28.73
CA ASP A 380 16.47 -6.53 27.56
C ASP A 380 17.98 -6.61 27.40
N GLN A 381 18.50 -7.79 27.18
CA GLN A 381 19.90 -8.04 26.85
C GLN A 381 20.00 -9.01 25.67
N SER A 382 19.45 -8.63 24.54
CA SER A 382 19.46 -9.39 23.30
C SER A 382 20.86 -9.79 22.86
N THR A 383 20.95 -10.90 22.12
CA THR A 383 22.22 -11.46 21.63
C THR A 383 22.28 -11.44 20.11
N ILE A 384 23.35 -10.87 19.56
CA ILE A 384 23.63 -10.84 18.13
C ILE A 384 24.45 -12.08 17.77
N LEU A 385 23.99 -12.82 16.80
CA LEU A 385 24.65 -13.98 16.21
C LEU A 385 25.32 -13.56 14.92
N VAL A 386 26.61 -13.86 14.75
CA VAL A 386 27.37 -13.52 13.54
C VAL A 386 28.11 -14.75 13.02
N ALA A 387 27.90 -15.07 11.74
CA ALA A 387 28.69 -16.06 11.03
C ALA A 387 29.83 -15.36 10.30
N THR A 388 31.08 -15.69 10.65
CA THR A 388 32.24 -15.11 9.98
C THR A 388 33.03 -16.16 9.21
N LYS A 389 33.65 -15.72 8.09
CA LYS A 389 34.54 -16.52 7.26
C LYS A 389 35.83 -15.75 6.97
N ALA A 390 36.96 -16.46 6.94
CA ALA A 390 38.23 -15.84 6.54
C ALA A 390 38.25 -15.46 5.04
N GLN A 391 37.52 -16.19 4.22
CA GLN A 391 37.39 -15.97 2.77
C GLN A 391 35.97 -16.28 2.32
N VAL A 392 35.49 -15.56 1.30
CA VAL A 392 34.21 -15.78 0.61
C VAL A 392 34.46 -15.75 -0.90
N ALA A 393 33.62 -16.44 -1.64
CA ALA A 393 33.69 -16.46 -3.09
C ALA A 393 33.32 -15.10 -3.69
N ARG A 394 32.38 -14.42 -3.07
CA ARG A 394 31.74 -13.19 -3.55
C ARG A 394 31.79 -12.12 -2.47
N PRO A 395 32.90 -11.34 -2.34
CA PRO A 395 32.93 -10.18 -1.47
C PRO A 395 31.78 -9.22 -1.81
N ALA A 396 30.98 -8.89 -0.80
CA ALA A 396 29.81 -8.03 -0.92
C ALA A 396 30.03 -6.69 -0.22
N SER A 397 29.29 -5.69 -0.65
CA SER A 397 29.16 -4.40 0.02
C SER A 397 27.70 -3.99 0.08
N SER A 398 27.29 -3.44 1.20
CA SER A 398 26.00 -2.79 1.36
C SER A 398 26.19 -1.29 1.18
N PHE A 399 25.32 -0.68 0.40
CA PHE A 399 25.34 0.74 0.11
C PHE A 399 24.03 1.36 0.55
N LEU A 400 24.15 2.45 1.29
CA LEU A 400 23.07 3.37 1.57
C LEU A 400 23.17 4.56 0.62
N ILE A 401 22.12 4.83 -0.13
CA ILE A 401 22.15 5.77 -1.25
C ILE A 401 20.96 6.71 -1.17
N THR A 402 21.26 8.01 -1.26
CA THR A 402 20.28 9.09 -1.39
C THR A 402 20.83 10.17 -2.31
N ASP A 403 20.01 11.13 -2.70
CA ASP A 403 20.46 12.31 -3.42
C ASP A 403 21.27 13.24 -2.49
N PRO A 404 22.55 13.48 -2.78
CA PRO A 404 23.34 14.40 -1.95
C PRO A 404 22.77 15.83 -1.90
N ARG A 405 21.95 16.23 -2.87
CA ARG A 405 21.31 17.55 -2.89
C ARG A 405 20.23 17.67 -1.83
N TRP A 406 19.58 16.56 -1.48
CA TRP A 406 18.54 16.52 -0.45
C TRP A 406 19.09 16.78 0.96
N LEU A 407 20.37 16.47 1.19
CA LEU A 407 21.05 16.70 2.47
C LEU A 407 21.29 18.18 2.77
N ALA A 408 21.15 19.06 1.78
CA ALA A 408 21.27 20.50 1.98
C ALA A 408 19.94 21.09 2.48
N PRO A 409 19.98 22.15 3.32
CA PRO A 409 18.76 22.84 3.74
C PRO A 409 17.88 23.22 2.55
N GLY A 410 16.60 22.89 2.61
CA GLY A 410 15.62 23.05 1.52
C GLY A 410 15.81 22.13 0.32
N GLY A 411 16.64 21.11 0.43
CA GLY A 411 16.96 20.20 -0.68
C GLY A 411 15.87 19.21 -1.03
N MET A 412 14.97 18.87 -0.08
CA MET A 412 13.85 17.94 -0.24
C MET A 412 12.59 18.56 0.39
N PRO A 413 12.00 19.61 -0.20
CA PRO A 413 10.86 20.30 0.39
C PRO A 413 9.59 19.46 0.24
N ILE A 414 8.85 19.31 1.34
CA ILE A 414 7.52 18.67 1.43
C ILE A 414 6.59 19.69 2.06
N ALA A 415 5.68 20.25 1.25
CA ALA A 415 4.82 21.32 1.71
C ALA A 415 3.77 20.85 2.72
N ALA A 416 3.38 21.72 3.65
CA ALA A 416 2.27 21.46 4.55
C ALA A 416 0.95 21.27 3.77
N ASN A 417 0.16 20.26 4.13
CA ASN A 417 -1.09 19.88 3.49
C ASN A 417 -0.97 19.36 2.03
N ASP A 418 0.23 19.00 1.60
CA ASP A 418 0.40 18.31 0.32
C ASP A 418 0.07 16.81 0.49
N PRO A 419 -0.96 16.29 -0.21
CA PRO A 419 -1.35 14.88 -0.10
C PRO A 419 -0.45 13.93 -0.92
N ASP A 420 0.44 14.45 -1.77
CA ASP A 420 1.24 13.65 -2.69
C ASP A 420 2.54 14.35 -3.12
N ALA A 421 3.27 14.88 -2.14
CA ALA A 421 4.60 15.43 -2.40
C ALA A 421 5.52 14.34 -2.94
N ARG A 422 6.30 14.61 -4.01
CA ARG A 422 7.13 13.61 -4.68
C ARG A 422 8.54 14.10 -4.92
N HIS A 423 9.52 13.22 -4.68
CA HIS A 423 10.91 13.43 -5.07
C HIS A 423 11.48 12.21 -5.76
N GLN A 424 12.36 12.44 -6.73
CA GLN A 424 13.00 11.41 -7.52
C GLN A 424 14.51 11.64 -7.63
N PHE A 425 15.25 10.55 -7.60
CA PHE A 425 16.70 10.55 -7.74
C PHE A 425 17.18 9.43 -8.66
N ASN A 426 18.14 9.73 -9.52
CA ASN A 426 18.74 8.78 -10.47
C ASN A 426 20.24 8.62 -10.25
N LEU A 427 20.71 7.37 -10.17
CA LEU A 427 22.12 7.05 -9.99
C LEU A 427 22.61 6.03 -11.01
N GLY A 428 23.63 6.39 -11.81
CA GLY A 428 24.28 5.47 -12.75
C GLY A 428 25.46 4.72 -12.13
N THR A 429 25.93 3.68 -12.80
CA THR A 429 27.07 2.83 -12.39
C THR A 429 28.34 3.63 -12.08
N GLY A 430 28.65 4.66 -12.88
CA GLY A 430 29.81 5.49 -12.65
C GLY A 430 29.81 6.26 -11.34
N ALA A 431 28.63 6.67 -10.85
CA ALA A 431 28.48 7.37 -9.58
C ALA A 431 28.56 6.40 -8.39
N LEU A 432 28.06 5.16 -8.53
CA LEU A 432 28.21 4.11 -7.52
C LEU A 432 29.67 3.82 -7.18
N GLY A 433 30.54 3.81 -8.18
CA GLY A 433 31.97 3.61 -7.98
C GLY A 433 32.69 4.70 -7.18
N LEU A 434 32.06 5.88 -7.01
CA LEU A 434 32.58 6.98 -6.17
C LEU A 434 32.15 6.86 -4.70
N ILE A 435 31.17 6.01 -4.37
CA ILE A 435 30.69 5.81 -3.02
C ILE A 435 31.73 5.00 -2.23
N ARG A 436 32.14 5.51 -1.07
CA ARG A 436 33.12 4.84 -0.20
C ARG A 436 32.60 3.46 0.22
N GLY A 437 33.42 2.45 0.04
CA GLY A 437 33.15 1.09 0.51
C GLY A 437 32.65 0.11 -0.56
N GLY A 438 32.72 0.49 -1.85
CA GLY A 438 32.46 -0.44 -2.95
C GLY A 438 33.24 -1.75 -2.81
N PRO A 439 32.73 -2.90 -3.31
CA PRO A 439 33.47 -4.15 -3.28
C PRO A 439 34.88 -3.92 -3.80
N ALA A 440 35.88 -4.34 -3.04
CA ALA A 440 37.29 -4.14 -3.41
C ALA A 440 37.54 -4.64 -4.84
N GLY A 441 37.90 -3.73 -5.74
CA GLY A 441 38.23 -4.03 -7.12
C GLY A 441 37.09 -3.97 -8.13
N ILE A 442 35.95 -3.32 -7.87
CA ILE A 442 34.98 -2.93 -8.91
C ILE A 442 35.38 -1.55 -9.42
N GLY A 443 35.59 -1.43 -10.73
CA GLY A 443 35.85 -0.16 -11.41
C GLY A 443 34.56 0.69 -11.58
N LEU A 444 34.73 1.97 -11.91
CA LEU A 444 33.64 2.93 -12.07
C LEU A 444 32.58 2.52 -13.09
N ASN A 445 32.98 1.70 -14.07
CA ASN A 445 32.09 1.24 -15.15
C ASN A 445 31.99 -0.29 -15.21
N ASP A 446 32.33 -0.98 -14.12
CA ASP A 446 32.13 -2.42 -14.06
C ASP A 446 30.67 -2.75 -13.79
N PRO A 447 30.17 -3.88 -14.26
CA PRO A 447 28.83 -4.36 -13.89
C PRO A 447 28.75 -4.76 -12.43
N TRP A 448 27.55 -4.65 -11.84
CA TRP A 448 27.24 -4.98 -10.46
C TRP A 448 26.08 -5.96 -10.38
N VAL A 449 26.14 -6.89 -9.45
CA VAL A 449 25.02 -7.78 -9.13
C VAL A 449 24.38 -7.32 -7.84
N MET A 450 23.07 -7.04 -7.89
CA MET A 450 22.25 -6.62 -6.76
C MET A 450 21.46 -7.80 -6.22
N HIS A 451 21.39 -7.93 -4.90
CA HIS A 451 20.81 -9.07 -4.20
C HIS A 451 19.55 -8.75 -3.43
N ASN A 452 19.32 -7.51 -3.07
CA ASN A 452 18.18 -7.06 -2.30
C ASN A 452 17.84 -5.60 -2.60
N GLY A 453 16.69 -5.16 -2.12
CA GLY A 453 16.27 -3.77 -2.08
C GLY A 453 15.72 -3.42 -0.70
N PHE A 454 15.95 -2.20 -0.27
CA PHE A 454 15.42 -1.59 0.93
C PHE A 454 15.15 -0.12 0.65
N ILE A 455 13.99 0.37 1.03
CA ILE A 455 13.63 1.79 0.98
C ILE A 455 13.39 2.27 2.40
N HIS A 456 13.79 3.50 2.70
CA HIS A 456 13.54 4.14 3.98
C HIS A 456 12.98 5.54 3.80
N MET A 457 11.88 5.78 4.47
CA MET A 457 11.21 7.06 4.70
C MET A 457 10.79 7.13 6.17
N HIS A 458 10.29 8.30 6.62
CA HIS A 458 9.72 8.43 7.96
C HIS A 458 8.17 8.33 7.94
N THR A 459 7.53 8.95 8.94
CA THR A 459 6.11 8.74 9.25
C THR A 459 5.13 9.37 8.27
N ARG A 460 5.58 10.31 7.41
CA ARG A 460 4.73 10.91 6.35
C ARG A 460 4.88 10.17 5.02
N GLY A 461 5.79 9.18 4.95
CA GLY A 461 5.93 8.34 3.78
C GLY A 461 4.59 7.78 3.33
N LYS A 462 4.35 7.79 2.02
CA LYS A 462 3.15 7.27 1.36
C LYS A 462 3.50 6.09 0.46
N SER A 463 4.50 6.27 -0.40
CA SER A 463 4.96 5.20 -1.30
C SER A 463 6.42 5.37 -1.65
N GLY A 464 7.09 4.26 -2.01
CA GLY A 464 8.45 4.27 -2.48
C GLY A 464 8.68 3.26 -3.59
N ARG A 465 9.41 3.65 -4.65
CA ARG A 465 9.73 2.77 -5.78
C ARG A 465 11.21 2.82 -6.14
N LEU A 466 11.79 1.64 -6.29
CA LEU A 466 13.16 1.46 -6.76
C LEU A 466 13.14 0.75 -8.10
N THR A 467 13.66 1.42 -9.14
CA THR A 467 13.63 0.92 -10.52
C THR A 467 15.03 0.90 -11.10
N LEU A 468 15.39 -0.18 -11.78
CA LEU A 468 16.56 -0.24 -12.65
C LEU A 468 16.12 0.15 -14.07
N LEU A 469 16.53 1.33 -14.49
CA LEU A 469 16.33 1.80 -15.85
C LEU A 469 17.50 1.31 -16.71
N ARG A 470 17.21 0.44 -17.64
CA ARG A 470 18.20 -0.13 -18.55
C ARG A 470 18.68 0.88 -19.59
N LYS A 471 19.87 0.69 -20.12
CA LYS A 471 20.45 1.53 -21.20
C LYS A 471 19.58 1.54 -22.46
N ASN A 472 18.80 0.50 -22.73
CA ASN A 472 17.86 0.40 -23.85
C ASN A 472 16.49 1.05 -23.56
N GLY A 473 16.28 1.64 -22.39
CA GLY A 473 15.05 2.32 -22.01
C GLY A 473 14.05 1.45 -21.24
N THR A 474 14.21 0.13 -21.23
CA THR A 474 13.31 -0.73 -20.46
C THR A 474 13.46 -0.51 -18.94
N ARG A 475 12.37 -0.75 -18.22
CA ARG A 475 12.28 -0.58 -16.78
C ARG A 475 12.19 -1.94 -16.11
N GLN A 476 13.03 -2.16 -15.11
CA GLN A 476 12.92 -3.28 -14.20
C GLN A 476 12.62 -2.75 -12.79
N VAL A 477 11.37 -2.86 -12.36
CA VAL A 477 10.97 -2.46 -11.01
C VAL A 477 11.55 -3.46 -10.03
N MET A 478 12.48 -3.00 -9.22
CA MET A 478 13.22 -3.81 -8.24
C MET A 478 12.42 -3.96 -6.94
N LEU A 479 11.77 -2.88 -6.51
CA LEU A 479 10.95 -2.82 -5.31
C LEU A 479 9.91 -1.71 -5.48
N ASP A 480 8.64 -2.03 -5.29
CA ASP A 480 7.52 -1.10 -5.31
C ASP A 480 6.73 -1.26 -4.02
N ILE A 481 6.62 -0.19 -3.24
CA ILE A 481 5.84 -0.11 -2.00
C ILE A 481 4.82 0.99 -2.18
N ARG A 482 3.55 0.63 -2.35
CA ARG A 482 2.45 1.57 -2.61
C ARG A 482 1.86 2.16 -1.33
N ASP A 483 1.89 1.36 -0.25
CA ASP A 483 1.38 1.74 1.06
C ASP A 483 2.52 1.63 2.07
N TRP A 484 3.22 2.75 2.28
CA TRP A 484 4.33 2.79 3.21
C TRP A 484 3.85 2.73 4.66
N ASP A 485 4.49 1.87 5.45
CA ASP A 485 4.34 1.85 6.91
C ASP A 485 5.71 1.97 7.57
N PHE A 486 5.92 3.04 8.31
CA PHE A 486 7.14 3.31 9.05
C PHE A 486 7.55 2.18 10.00
N ASN A 487 6.57 1.43 10.54
CA ASN A 487 6.81 0.37 11.50
C ASN A 487 7.30 -0.94 10.86
N TRP A 488 7.15 -1.11 9.55
CA TRP A 488 7.43 -2.35 8.82
C TRP A 488 8.52 -2.19 7.77
N GLN A 489 9.68 -1.68 8.16
CA GLN A 489 10.80 -1.49 7.27
C GLN A 489 11.64 -2.76 7.17
N SER A 490 11.68 -3.38 6.00
CA SER A 490 12.40 -4.63 5.76
C SER A 490 13.33 -4.56 4.56
N THR A 491 14.39 -5.36 4.60
CA THR A 491 15.21 -5.64 3.42
C THR A 491 14.60 -6.82 2.67
N TYR A 492 14.32 -6.61 1.39
CA TYR A 492 13.68 -7.59 0.52
C TYR A 492 14.71 -8.24 -0.39
N ARG A 493 15.02 -9.53 -0.16
CA ARG A 493 15.99 -10.27 -0.97
C ARG A 493 15.33 -10.73 -2.26
N PHE A 494 15.97 -10.43 -3.39
CA PHE A 494 15.51 -10.90 -4.70
C PHE A 494 15.67 -12.42 -4.82
N GLU A 495 14.70 -13.12 -5.38
CA GLU A 495 14.87 -14.54 -5.75
C GLU A 495 15.90 -14.70 -6.85
N GLU A 496 15.87 -13.80 -7.83
CA GLU A 496 16.82 -13.74 -8.94
C GLU A 496 17.73 -12.55 -8.76
N GLU A 497 19.02 -12.75 -8.90
CA GLU A 497 20.01 -11.70 -8.79
C GLU A 497 19.90 -10.75 -9.99
N LEU A 498 19.93 -9.44 -9.74
CA LEU A 498 19.78 -8.43 -10.77
C LEU A 498 21.13 -7.85 -11.18
N LEU A 499 21.47 -7.97 -12.46
CA LEU A 499 22.68 -7.37 -13.02
C LEU A 499 22.38 -5.90 -13.39
N MET A 500 23.20 -4.99 -12.90
CA MET A 500 23.29 -3.61 -13.36
C MET A 500 24.50 -3.46 -14.27
N GLU A 501 24.27 -3.17 -15.53
CA GLU A 501 25.31 -2.99 -16.53
C GLU A 501 25.79 -1.53 -16.64
N PRO A 502 26.98 -1.29 -17.23
CA PRO A 502 27.42 0.06 -17.58
C PRO A 502 26.40 0.75 -18.51
N GLY A 503 25.94 1.93 -18.05
CA GLY A 503 24.90 2.69 -18.77
C GLY A 503 23.51 2.59 -18.13
N ASP A 504 23.24 1.55 -17.34
CA ASP A 504 22.03 1.46 -16.54
C ASP A 504 22.00 2.49 -15.41
N ARG A 505 20.81 2.75 -14.87
CA ARG A 505 20.58 3.69 -13.77
C ARG A 505 19.60 3.10 -12.77
N ILE A 506 19.85 3.28 -11.48
CA ILE A 506 18.85 3.06 -10.44
C ILE A 506 18.11 4.37 -10.23
N THR A 507 16.78 4.30 -10.26
CA THR A 507 15.88 5.39 -9.90
C THR A 507 15.23 5.08 -8.58
N LEU A 508 15.30 6.01 -7.63
CA LEU A 508 14.51 6.01 -6.39
C LEU A 508 13.44 7.10 -6.49
N GLU A 509 12.20 6.72 -6.23
CA GLU A 509 11.06 7.63 -6.14
C GLU A 509 10.43 7.47 -4.76
N CYS A 510 10.17 8.59 -4.08
CA CYS A 510 9.44 8.62 -2.80
C CYS A 510 8.28 9.61 -2.90
N ALA A 511 7.17 9.25 -2.28
CA ALA A 511 6.01 10.11 -2.12
C ALA A 511 5.59 10.21 -0.66
N TRP A 512 5.02 11.35 -0.28
CA TRP A 512 4.57 11.65 1.09
C TRP A 512 3.17 12.23 1.10
N ASP A 513 2.43 11.90 2.15
CA ASP A 513 1.19 12.56 2.52
C ASP A 513 1.42 13.43 3.77
N ASN A 514 1.54 14.74 3.58
CA ASN A 514 1.71 15.70 4.66
C ASN A 514 0.41 16.44 4.99
N THR A 515 -0.75 15.81 4.79
CA THR A 515 -2.05 16.39 5.15
C THR A 515 -2.32 16.30 6.65
N GLN A 516 -3.35 17.02 7.10
CA GLN A 516 -3.81 16.97 8.50
C GLN A 516 -4.22 15.53 8.90
N ALA A 517 -4.79 14.76 7.99
CA ALA A 517 -5.24 13.39 8.26
C ALA A 517 -4.09 12.44 8.60
N ASN A 518 -2.90 12.69 8.06
CA ASN A 518 -1.70 11.87 8.25
C ASN A 518 -0.71 12.47 9.27
N GLN A 519 -1.17 13.32 10.21
CA GLN A 519 -0.31 13.85 11.27
C GLN A 519 -0.34 12.98 12.52
N ASP A 520 0.84 12.82 13.15
CA ASP A 520 0.99 12.08 14.40
C ASP A 520 0.23 12.71 15.55
N PHE A 521 -0.15 11.88 16.50
CA PHE A 521 -0.66 12.31 17.79
C PHE A 521 0.46 12.34 18.84
N VAL A 522 0.71 13.49 19.41
CA VAL A 522 1.65 13.67 20.52
C VAL A 522 0.89 13.99 21.79
N ASN A 523 0.94 13.11 22.77
CA ASN A 523 0.17 13.24 24.02
C ASN A 523 -1.34 13.42 23.80
N GLY A 524 -1.90 12.70 22.82
CA GLY A 524 -3.33 12.78 22.47
C GLY A 524 -3.76 14.04 21.70
N VAL A 525 -2.81 14.81 21.18
CA VAL A 525 -3.09 16.00 20.36
C VAL A 525 -2.50 15.78 18.98
N GLN A 526 -3.36 15.74 17.96
CA GLN A 526 -2.91 15.65 16.58
C GLN A 526 -2.09 16.88 16.21
N GLN A 527 -0.93 16.66 15.62
CA GLN A 527 -0.03 17.72 15.20
C GLN A 527 -0.60 18.44 13.98
N THR A 528 -0.19 19.69 13.79
CA THR A 528 -0.58 20.47 12.61
C THR A 528 0.47 20.28 11.51
N PRO A 529 0.08 20.10 10.25
CA PRO A 529 1.01 20.02 9.13
C PRO A 529 1.96 21.23 9.10
N ARG A 530 3.23 20.97 8.91
CA ARG A 530 4.28 21.95 8.69
C ARG A 530 5.08 21.61 7.45
N ASP A 531 5.75 22.59 6.87
CA ASP A 531 6.71 22.28 5.83
C ASP A 531 7.83 21.38 6.40
N LEU A 532 8.15 20.30 5.69
CA LEU A 532 9.18 19.34 6.04
C LEU A 532 10.32 19.41 5.03
N GLU A 533 11.45 18.94 5.45
CA GLU A 533 12.66 18.77 4.62
C GLU A 533 13.43 17.54 5.11
N TRP A 534 14.55 17.23 4.46
CA TRP A 534 15.44 16.16 4.90
C TRP A 534 15.88 16.40 6.35
N GLY A 535 15.77 15.37 7.18
CA GLY A 535 16.24 15.40 8.56
C GLY A 535 16.20 14.03 9.23
N ASP A 536 17.00 13.88 10.29
CA ASP A 536 17.16 12.62 11.01
C ASP A 536 16.05 12.39 12.07
N GLY A 537 15.25 13.41 12.39
CA GLY A 537 14.17 13.29 13.36
C GLY A 537 12.95 12.58 12.77
N THR A 538 12.27 11.75 13.56
CA THR A 538 11.04 11.04 13.12
C THR A 538 9.97 12.01 12.56
N GLY A 539 9.93 13.24 13.03
CA GLY A 539 9.03 14.29 12.52
C GLY A 539 9.55 15.06 11.31
N ASP A 540 10.76 14.79 10.81
CA ASP A 540 11.32 15.25 9.54
C ASP A 540 11.13 14.12 8.52
N GLU A 541 11.70 14.19 7.31
CA GLU A 541 11.54 13.13 6.34
C GLU A 541 12.87 12.71 5.71
N MET A 542 12.90 11.46 5.23
CA MET A 542 14.00 10.88 4.47
C MET A 542 13.49 10.17 3.22
N CYS A 543 14.37 10.03 2.23
CA CYS A 543 14.17 9.17 1.07
C CYS A 543 15.53 8.58 0.68
N LEU A 544 15.72 7.32 0.99
CA LEU A 544 16.95 6.61 0.67
C LEU A 544 16.69 5.13 0.39
N TYR A 545 17.64 4.48 -0.26
CA TYR A 545 17.63 3.05 -0.44
C TYR A 545 18.95 2.39 -0.05
N SER A 546 18.87 1.10 0.25
CA SER A 546 20.06 0.25 0.44
C SER A 546 19.97 -0.97 -0.47
N VAL A 547 21.12 -1.37 -0.98
CA VAL A 547 21.31 -2.58 -1.78
C VAL A 547 22.59 -3.29 -1.38
N LEU A 548 22.53 -4.61 -1.33
CA LEU A 548 23.70 -5.48 -1.22
C LEU A 548 24.20 -5.81 -2.63
N MET A 549 25.46 -5.55 -2.89
CA MET A 549 26.07 -5.72 -4.21
C MET A 549 27.33 -6.58 -4.18
N THR A 550 27.52 -7.36 -5.28
CA THR A 550 28.74 -8.13 -5.56
C THR A 550 29.23 -7.88 -6.98
N LYS A 551 30.40 -8.40 -7.33
CA LYS A 551 30.80 -8.57 -8.71
C LYS A 551 29.99 -9.69 -9.37
N PRO A 552 29.76 -9.64 -10.68
CA PRO A 552 29.26 -10.78 -11.42
C PRO A 552 30.20 -11.96 -11.33
N GLU A 553 29.65 -13.17 -11.27
CA GLU A 553 30.41 -14.41 -11.37
C GLU A 553 30.71 -14.71 -12.84
N ALA A 554 31.93 -15.10 -13.12
CA ALA A 554 32.34 -15.41 -14.48
C ALA A 554 31.55 -16.62 -15.01
N GLY A 555 30.91 -16.45 -16.16
CA GLY A 555 30.16 -17.51 -16.83
C GLY A 555 28.76 -17.77 -16.28
N ARG A 556 28.30 -16.98 -15.29
CA ARG A 556 26.90 -17.00 -14.86
C ARG A 556 26.08 -16.12 -15.79
N ASP A 557 24.94 -16.64 -16.20
CA ASP A 557 23.95 -15.89 -16.95
C ASP A 557 23.09 -15.09 -15.96
N TYR A 558 23.02 -13.77 -16.20
CA TYR A 558 22.18 -12.82 -15.48
C TYR A 558 21.12 -12.22 -16.39
N SER A 559 20.84 -12.88 -17.51
CA SER A 559 19.76 -12.43 -18.40
C SER A 559 18.46 -12.34 -17.63
N TYR A 560 17.69 -11.32 -17.95
CA TYR A 560 16.39 -11.09 -17.38
C TYR A 560 15.33 -11.18 -18.46
N SER A 561 14.26 -11.90 -18.19
CA SER A 561 13.15 -12.01 -19.13
C SER A 561 12.09 -10.96 -18.84
N PRO A 562 11.36 -10.47 -19.85
CA PRO A 562 10.12 -9.75 -19.63
C PRO A 562 9.15 -10.55 -18.75
N THR A 563 8.34 -9.85 -17.96
CA THR A 563 7.26 -10.47 -17.19
C THR A 563 5.99 -9.65 -17.31
N VAL A 564 4.85 -10.31 -17.21
CA VAL A 564 3.54 -9.71 -17.08
C VAL A 564 2.83 -10.28 -15.86
N HIS A 565 2.12 -9.43 -15.12
CA HIS A 565 1.29 -9.83 -13.99
C HIS A 565 -0.10 -9.20 -14.10
N ILE A 566 -1.13 -10.01 -13.91
CA ILE A 566 -2.52 -9.56 -13.89
C ILE A 566 -2.87 -9.14 -12.46
N GLU A 567 -2.93 -7.81 -12.20
CA GLU A 567 -3.37 -7.27 -10.92
C GLU A 567 -4.90 -7.29 -10.80
N THR A 568 -5.58 -6.97 -11.91
CA THR A 568 -7.04 -7.04 -12.05
C THR A 568 -7.38 -7.70 -13.38
N PRO A 569 -8.38 -8.61 -13.43
CA PRO A 569 -9.28 -9.01 -12.33
C PRO A 569 -8.55 -9.83 -11.26
N ALA A 570 -9.05 -9.73 -10.01
CA ALA A 570 -8.57 -10.55 -8.92
C ALA A 570 -8.98 -12.02 -9.15
N TYR A 571 -8.19 -12.94 -8.60
CA TYR A 571 -8.48 -14.37 -8.65
C TYR A 571 -9.90 -14.67 -8.17
N ARG A 572 -10.69 -15.31 -9.06
CA ARG A 572 -12.12 -15.64 -8.87
C ARG A 572 -13.02 -14.44 -8.59
N GLN A 573 -12.65 -13.26 -9.06
CA GLN A 573 -13.54 -12.11 -9.05
C GLN A 573 -14.82 -12.45 -9.83
N ARG A 574 -15.97 -11.91 -9.36
CA ARG A 574 -17.27 -12.20 -9.95
C ARG A 574 -17.72 -11.12 -10.91
N PHE A 575 -18.26 -11.55 -12.04
CA PHE A 575 -18.85 -10.70 -13.06
C PHE A 575 -20.19 -11.26 -13.51
N ALA A 576 -20.99 -10.47 -14.21
CA ALA A 576 -22.11 -10.95 -14.97
C ALA A 576 -21.72 -11.11 -16.46
N ALA A 577 -22.46 -11.92 -17.20
CA ALA A 577 -22.29 -11.97 -18.65
C ALA A 577 -22.62 -10.60 -19.26
N GLY A 578 -21.75 -10.07 -20.12
CA GLY A 578 -21.86 -8.74 -20.70
C GLY A 578 -21.20 -7.62 -19.87
N ASP A 579 -20.65 -7.91 -18.68
CA ASP A 579 -19.88 -6.92 -17.90
C ASP A 579 -18.58 -6.56 -18.60
N ILE A 580 -18.03 -5.41 -18.22
CA ILE A 580 -16.68 -5.00 -18.58
C ILE A 580 -15.73 -5.45 -17.46
N VAL A 581 -14.74 -6.27 -17.81
CA VAL A 581 -13.67 -6.66 -16.89
C VAL A 581 -12.56 -5.62 -16.96
N PRO A 582 -12.28 -4.89 -15.87
CA PRO A 582 -11.13 -4.02 -15.84
C PRO A 582 -9.84 -4.85 -15.84
N LEU A 583 -8.90 -4.46 -16.69
CA LEU A 583 -7.57 -5.07 -16.79
C LEU A 583 -6.55 -4.09 -16.26
N LYS A 584 -5.84 -4.49 -15.20
CA LYS A 584 -4.63 -3.79 -14.73
C LYS A 584 -3.48 -4.79 -14.76
N LEU A 585 -2.44 -4.45 -15.52
CA LEU A 585 -1.31 -5.32 -15.76
C LEU A 585 -0.03 -4.64 -15.32
N LEU A 586 0.85 -5.39 -14.68
CA LEU A 586 2.18 -4.95 -14.31
C LEU A 586 3.20 -5.62 -15.23
N PHE A 587 4.08 -4.80 -15.81
CA PHE A 587 5.12 -5.27 -16.72
C PHE A 587 6.48 -5.00 -16.11
N ASN A 588 7.37 -5.95 -16.23
CA ASN A 588 8.77 -5.79 -15.86
C ASN A 588 9.66 -6.16 -17.02
N ASN A 589 10.70 -5.39 -17.30
CA ASN A 589 11.59 -5.56 -18.46
C ASN A 589 10.87 -5.60 -19.80
N PHE A 590 9.74 -4.90 -19.93
CA PHE A 590 8.97 -4.84 -21.15
C PHE A 590 8.39 -3.44 -21.34
N THR A 591 8.52 -2.89 -22.54
CA THR A 591 7.94 -1.61 -22.94
C THR A 591 6.71 -1.88 -23.81
N LEU A 592 5.58 -1.30 -23.45
CA LEU A 592 4.37 -1.40 -24.25
C LEU A 592 4.46 -0.43 -25.43
N GLU A 593 4.15 -0.90 -26.61
CA GLU A 593 4.15 -0.13 -27.86
C GLU A 593 2.93 -0.53 -28.70
N GLU A 594 2.33 0.48 -29.33
CA GLU A 594 1.24 0.28 -30.27
C GLU A 594 1.72 -0.59 -31.43
N PRO A 595 1.02 -1.69 -31.77
CA PRO A 595 1.39 -2.51 -32.92
C PRO A 595 1.31 -1.68 -34.19
N GLY A 596 2.34 -1.75 -35.03
CA GLY A 596 2.37 -1.04 -36.30
C GLY A 596 1.12 -1.38 -37.16
N MET A 597 0.39 -0.38 -37.63
CA MET A 597 -0.70 -0.58 -38.58
C MET A 597 -0.12 -1.15 -39.87
N HIS A 598 -0.13 -2.45 -40.00
CA HIS A 598 0.13 -3.07 -41.30
C HIS A 598 -1.09 -2.82 -42.17
N GLY A 599 -1.04 -1.72 -42.91
CA GLY A 599 -1.97 -1.55 -44.02
C GLY A 599 -1.85 -2.76 -44.94
N ASP A 600 -2.97 -3.28 -45.33
CA ASP A 600 -3.17 -4.41 -46.29
C ASP A 600 -2.70 -4.08 -47.71
N ASP A 601 -1.71 -3.21 -47.84
CA ASP A 601 -1.07 -2.79 -49.05
C ASP A 601 0.15 -3.67 -49.31
N GLY A 602 -0.04 -4.72 -50.14
CA GLY A 602 0.94 -5.71 -50.58
C GLY A 602 2.25 -5.13 -51.17
N GLY A 603 3.01 -4.39 -50.41
CA GLY A 603 4.31 -3.80 -50.74
C GLY A 603 5.41 -4.37 -49.87
N ALA A 604 6.42 -4.91 -50.51
CA ALA A 604 7.58 -5.60 -49.94
C ALA A 604 8.57 -4.65 -49.22
N ASP A 605 8.18 -4.06 -48.07
CA ASP A 605 9.09 -3.31 -47.20
C ASP A 605 8.97 -3.76 -45.74
N HIS A 606 9.07 -5.08 -45.51
CA HIS A 606 9.02 -5.68 -44.18
C HIS A 606 10.37 -5.65 -43.42
N ALA A 607 11.30 -4.79 -43.80
CA ALA A 607 12.67 -4.86 -43.28
C ALA A 607 13.03 -3.83 -42.19
N GLU A 608 12.14 -2.92 -41.78
CA GLU A 608 12.53 -1.81 -40.88
C GLU A 608 11.92 -1.84 -39.47
N HIS A 609 11.06 -2.81 -39.12
CA HIS A 609 10.56 -2.97 -37.76
C HIS A 609 10.87 -4.39 -37.24
N ALA A 610 12.12 -4.81 -37.35
CA ALA A 610 12.60 -5.94 -36.56
C ALA A 610 12.50 -5.54 -35.08
N ALA A 611 11.81 -6.32 -34.28
CA ALA A 611 11.79 -6.15 -32.82
C ALA A 611 13.20 -5.84 -32.32
N GLU A 612 13.38 -4.74 -31.59
CA GLU A 612 14.66 -4.43 -30.96
C GLU A 612 15.02 -5.55 -30.01
N THR A 613 15.99 -6.34 -30.41
CA THR A 613 16.54 -7.41 -29.55
C THR A 613 17.81 -6.88 -28.91
N ASP A 614 18.06 -7.30 -27.67
CA ASP A 614 19.34 -7.07 -27.01
C ASP A 614 20.48 -7.90 -27.65
N ASP A 615 21.69 -7.78 -27.09
CA ASP A 615 22.86 -8.56 -27.52
C ASP A 615 22.66 -10.09 -27.34
N HIS A 616 21.58 -10.53 -26.66
CA HIS A 616 21.18 -11.92 -26.43
C HIS A 616 19.97 -12.35 -27.28
N GLY A 617 19.41 -11.46 -28.13
CA GLY A 617 18.28 -11.74 -28.99
C GLY A 617 16.90 -11.69 -28.29
N GLN A 618 16.81 -11.07 -27.13
CA GLN A 618 15.55 -10.91 -26.41
C GLN A 618 14.81 -9.66 -26.86
N VAL A 619 13.47 -9.79 -26.98
CA VAL A 619 12.55 -8.67 -27.34
C VAL A 619 12.03 -8.05 -26.04
N TYR A 620 12.20 -6.74 -25.91
CA TYR A 620 11.80 -5.98 -24.71
C TYR A 620 10.69 -4.96 -24.97
N ALA A 621 10.15 -4.92 -26.18
CA ALA A 621 9.07 -4.02 -26.55
C ALA A 621 8.02 -4.72 -27.39
N GLY A 622 6.78 -4.26 -27.30
CA GLY A 622 5.66 -4.80 -28.05
C GLY A 622 4.32 -4.53 -27.35
N HIS A 623 3.38 -5.44 -27.51
CA HIS A 623 2.02 -5.34 -27.00
C HIS A 623 1.60 -6.66 -26.36
N TYR A 624 0.34 -6.79 -25.99
CA TYR A 624 -0.19 -8.04 -25.46
C TYR A 624 -1.53 -8.40 -26.08
N HIS A 625 -1.79 -9.70 -26.12
CA HIS A 625 -3.08 -10.25 -26.49
C HIS A 625 -3.80 -10.79 -25.24
N VAL A 626 -5.13 -10.65 -25.20
CA VAL A 626 -5.99 -11.20 -24.14
C VAL A 626 -6.97 -12.19 -24.75
N TYR A 627 -6.97 -13.40 -24.22
CA TYR A 627 -7.80 -14.50 -24.69
C TYR A 627 -8.77 -14.95 -23.59
N LEU A 628 -10.00 -15.24 -23.97
CA LEU A 628 -11.03 -15.82 -23.11
C LEU A 628 -11.13 -17.33 -23.34
N ASP A 629 -10.94 -18.12 -22.26
CA ASP A 629 -11.17 -19.59 -22.24
C ASP A 629 -10.41 -20.40 -23.30
N THR A 630 -9.26 -19.96 -23.76
CA THR A 630 -8.51 -20.65 -24.79
C THR A 630 -7.01 -20.52 -24.66
N ASP A 631 -6.30 -21.60 -25.01
CA ASP A 631 -4.84 -21.64 -25.16
C ASP A 631 -4.40 -21.51 -26.63
N ASP A 632 -5.36 -21.38 -27.58
CA ASP A 632 -5.08 -21.25 -28.99
C ASP A 632 -4.74 -19.78 -29.33
N ASP A 633 -3.51 -19.53 -29.74
CA ASP A 633 -3.02 -18.21 -30.13
C ASP A 633 -3.64 -17.66 -31.44
N ALA A 634 -4.31 -18.53 -32.22
CA ALA A 634 -5.03 -18.15 -33.42
C ALA A 634 -6.50 -17.79 -33.16
N ALA A 635 -6.98 -17.95 -31.92
CA ALA A 635 -8.34 -17.60 -31.54
C ALA A 635 -8.56 -16.09 -31.56
N GLU A 636 -9.83 -15.68 -31.57
CA GLU A 636 -10.22 -14.28 -31.37
C GLU A 636 -9.67 -13.75 -30.04
N HIS A 637 -9.08 -12.56 -30.07
CA HIS A 637 -8.41 -11.95 -28.92
C HIS A 637 -8.54 -10.43 -28.96
N LEU A 638 -8.41 -9.82 -27.78
CA LEU A 638 -8.19 -8.38 -27.65
C LEU A 638 -6.69 -8.08 -27.82
N THR A 639 -6.33 -7.08 -28.59
CA THR A 639 -4.97 -6.53 -28.67
C THR A 639 -4.92 -5.21 -27.91
N ALA A 640 -3.95 -5.05 -27.02
CA ALA A 640 -3.79 -3.82 -26.27
C ALA A 640 -2.30 -3.55 -25.94
N TRP A 641 -2.00 -2.27 -25.69
CA TRP A 641 -0.64 -1.75 -25.44
C TRP A 641 -0.56 -0.73 -24.31
N ASP A 642 -1.59 -0.64 -23.48
CA ASP A 642 -1.59 0.13 -22.23
C ASP A 642 -1.53 -0.79 -21.02
N SER A 643 -0.95 -0.33 -19.92
CA SER A 643 -0.87 -1.12 -18.67
C SER A 643 -2.22 -1.32 -17.97
N SER A 644 -3.20 -0.49 -18.32
CA SER A 644 -4.59 -0.62 -17.87
C SER A 644 -5.50 -0.56 -19.09
N TYR A 645 -6.43 -1.51 -19.18
CA TYR A 645 -7.39 -1.60 -20.27
C TYR A 645 -8.69 -2.26 -19.79
N PHE A 646 -9.56 -2.64 -20.70
CA PHE A 646 -10.81 -3.31 -20.37
C PHE A 646 -11.11 -4.45 -21.34
N TYR A 647 -11.78 -5.49 -20.82
CA TYR A 647 -12.21 -6.63 -21.62
C TYR A 647 -13.74 -6.78 -21.53
N PRO A 648 -14.51 -6.55 -22.61
CA PRO A 648 -15.95 -6.75 -22.61
C PRO A 648 -16.28 -8.24 -22.66
N LEU A 649 -17.00 -8.75 -21.65
CA LEU A 649 -17.45 -10.13 -21.65
C LEU A 649 -18.60 -10.33 -22.65
N PRO A 650 -18.65 -11.46 -23.38
CA PRO A 650 -19.82 -11.79 -24.20
C PRO A 650 -21.11 -11.82 -23.35
N ALA A 651 -22.17 -11.19 -23.87
CA ALA A 651 -23.47 -11.13 -23.19
C ALA A 651 -24.15 -12.51 -23.02
N ASP A 652 -23.71 -13.51 -23.76
CA ASP A 652 -24.18 -14.89 -23.72
C ASP A 652 -23.16 -15.84 -23.06
N LEU A 653 -22.15 -15.31 -22.39
CA LEU A 653 -21.16 -16.10 -21.66
C LEU A 653 -21.85 -16.95 -20.59
N ALA A 654 -21.56 -18.23 -20.58
CA ALA A 654 -22.22 -19.15 -19.67
C ALA A 654 -21.84 -18.91 -18.21
N PRO A 655 -22.74 -19.07 -17.24
CA PRO A 655 -22.35 -19.02 -15.84
C PRO A 655 -21.33 -20.11 -15.49
N GLY A 656 -20.32 -19.78 -14.70
CA GLY A 656 -19.28 -20.71 -14.27
C GLY A 656 -17.92 -20.06 -14.14
N MET A 657 -16.89 -20.90 -14.03
CA MET A 657 -15.49 -20.46 -14.00
C MET A 657 -14.98 -20.27 -15.43
N HIS A 658 -14.33 -19.15 -15.63
CA HIS A 658 -13.71 -18.72 -16.89
C HIS A 658 -12.26 -18.30 -16.65
N THR A 659 -11.51 -18.14 -17.73
CA THR A 659 -10.10 -17.72 -17.67
C THR A 659 -9.84 -16.58 -18.64
N LEU A 660 -9.03 -15.61 -18.19
CA LEU A 660 -8.40 -14.64 -19.07
C LEU A 660 -6.91 -14.94 -19.11
N ARG A 661 -6.37 -15.17 -20.30
CA ARG A 661 -4.95 -15.39 -20.57
C ARG A 661 -4.38 -14.16 -21.26
N VAL A 662 -3.37 -13.54 -20.65
CA VAL A 662 -2.58 -12.44 -21.22
C VAL A 662 -1.29 -13.02 -21.76
N SER A 663 -0.96 -12.74 -23.03
CA SER A 663 0.24 -13.21 -23.70
C SER A 663 1.01 -12.06 -24.35
N LEU A 664 2.30 -11.91 -24.01
CA LEU A 664 3.15 -10.87 -24.58
C LEU A 664 3.51 -11.17 -26.04
N ARG A 665 3.50 -10.13 -26.85
CA ARG A 665 3.78 -10.18 -28.28
C ARG A 665 4.85 -9.17 -28.65
N GLY A 666 5.72 -9.55 -29.58
CA GLY A 666 6.61 -8.59 -30.25
C GLY A 666 5.84 -7.65 -31.17
N ALA A 667 6.52 -6.63 -31.71
CA ALA A 667 5.93 -5.67 -32.64
C ALA A 667 5.34 -6.33 -33.92
N ASP A 668 5.83 -7.51 -34.27
CA ASP A 668 5.38 -8.34 -35.38
C ASP A 668 4.29 -9.37 -35.02
N HIS A 669 3.66 -9.21 -33.85
CA HIS A 669 2.63 -10.11 -33.28
C HIS A 669 3.07 -11.53 -32.95
N HIS A 670 4.35 -11.90 -33.09
CA HIS A 670 4.78 -13.23 -32.67
C HIS A 670 4.76 -13.37 -31.15
N ALA A 671 4.42 -14.57 -30.67
CA ALA A 671 4.35 -14.86 -29.24
C ALA A 671 5.77 -14.89 -28.63
N LEU A 672 5.97 -14.21 -27.51
CA LEU A 672 7.23 -14.23 -26.76
C LEU A 672 7.31 -15.42 -25.80
N GLY A 673 6.24 -16.21 -25.66
CA GLY A 673 6.15 -17.31 -24.69
C GLY A 673 6.06 -16.85 -23.23
N ILE A 674 5.66 -15.59 -23.01
CA ILE A 674 5.49 -14.99 -21.70
C ILE A 674 4.01 -14.73 -21.51
N GLU A 675 3.41 -15.44 -20.56
CA GLU A 675 1.96 -15.47 -20.37
C GLU A 675 1.59 -15.52 -18.91
N GLN A 676 0.39 -14.99 -18.61
CA GLN A 676 -0.27 -15.20 -17.32
C GLN A 676 -1.77 -15.42 -17.53
N THR A 677 -2.34 -16.31 -16.71
CA THR A 677 -3.77 -16.60 -16.71
C THR A 677 -4.36 -16.30 -15.35
N VAL A 678 -5.57 -15.74 -15.34
CA VAL A 678 -6.39 -15.54 -14.14
C VAL A 678 -7.75 -16.21 -14.32
N GLU A 679 -8.21 -16.91 -13.27
CA GLU A 679 -9.58 -17.43 -13.19
C GLU A 679 -10.53 -16.38 -12.64
N PHE A 680 -11.73 -16.29 -13.22
CA PHE A 680 -12.84 -15.46 -12.71
C PHE A 680 -14.16 -16.23 -12.79
N GLU A 681 -15.19 -15.77 -12.06
CA GLU A 681 -16.49 -16.43 -12.01
C GLU A 681 -17.54 -15.57 -12.71
N VAL A 682 -18.31 -16.17 -13.64
CA VAL A 682 -19.52 -15.55 -14.18
C VAL A 682 -20.72 -16.03 -13.38
N ALA A 683 -21.48 -15.10 -12.80
CA ALA A 683 -22.63 -15.40 -11.97
C ALA A 683 -23.78 -16.04 -12.77
N ALA A 684 -24.51 -16.96 -12.12
CA ALA A 684 -25.64 -17.70 -12.75
C ALA A 684 -26.88 -16.85 -13.02
N SER A 685 -26.92 -15.62 -12.56
CA SER A 685 -28.03 -14.68 -12.80
C SER A 685 -27.54 -13.26 -12.50
N PRO A 686 -28.04 -12.24 -13.19
CA PRO A 686 -27.69 -10.88 -12.86
C PRO A 686 -28.11 -10.60 -11.39
N ALA A 687 -27.15 -10.30 -10.55
CA ALA A 687 -27.40 -10.05 -9.13
C ALA A 687 -28.20 -8.76 -8.89
N ALA A 688 -28.14 -7.82 -9.79
CA ALA A 688 -28.90 -6.58 -9.78
C ALA A 688 -29.47 -6.30 -11.17
N THR A 689 -30.65 -5.71 -11.25
CA THR A 689 -31.11 -5.14 -12.51
C THR A 689 -30.32 -3.87 -12.77
N SER A 690 -29.31 -3.99 -13.58
CA SER A 690 -28.59 -2.82 -14.10
C SER A 690 -29.47 -2.10 -15.12
N VAL A 691 -29.56 -0.79 -15.00
CA VAL A 691 -30.31 0.07 -15.93
C VAL A 691 -29.39 1.22 -16.35
N SER A 692 -29.10 1.31 -17.65
CA SER A 692 -28.29 2.43 -18.13
C SER A 692 -28.95 3.76 -17.78
N LEU A 693 -28.13 4.66 -17.22
CA LEU A 693 -28.55 6.01 -16.86
C LEU A 693 -28.43 6.97 -18.04
N VAL A 694 -27.60 6.63 -19.03
CA VAL A 694 -27.25 7.48 -20.17
C VAL A 694 -27.32 6.70 -21.48
N ASP A 695 -27.43 7.45 -22.59
CA ASP A 695 -27.24 6.97 -23.95
C ASP A 695 -25.92 7.54 -24.49
N GLY A 696 -24.96 6.69 -24.82
CA GLY A 696 -23.64 7.12 -25.27
C GLY A 696 -23.67 8.07 -26.49
N GLY A 697 -24.72 7.99 -27.29
CA GLY A 697 -24.92 8.85 -28.47
C GLY A 697 -25.73 10.13 -28.23
N ALA A 698 -26.30 10.34 -27.05
CA ALA A 698 -27.20 11.46 -26.78
C ALA A 698 -26.59 12.67 -26.04
N TRP A 699 -25.27 12.67 -25.88
CA TRP A 699 -24.56 13.76 -25.23
C TRP A 699 -24.62 15.06 -26.03
N THR A 700 -24.74 16.19 -25.33
CA THR A 700 -24.71 17.53 -25.90
C THR A 700 -23.81 18.46 -25.11
N GLU A 701 -23.04 19.30 -25.80
CA GLU A 701 -22.16 20.27 -25.15
C GLU A 701 -22.94 21.31 -24.33
N GLN A 702 -22.44 21.62 -23.15
CA GLN A 702 -22.98 22.69 -22.33
C GLN A 702 -22.34 24.06 -22.67
N SER A 703 -23.16 25.09 -22.64
CA SER A 703 -22.66 26.46 -22.68
C SER A 703 -22.00 26.83 -21.35
N ALA A 704 -21.10 27.82 -21.36
CA ALA A 704 -20.47 28.32 -20.12
C ALA A 704 -21.48 28.80 -19.06
N ALA A 705 -22.72 29.13 -19.46
CA ALA A 705 -23.75 29.59 -18.52
C ALA A 705 -24.50 28.41 -17.84
N SER A 706 -24.57 27.26 -18.51
CA SER A 706 -25.26 26.05 -18.03
C SER A 706 -24.33 25.04 -17.37
N ASP A 707 -23.03 25.19 -17.56
CA ASP A 707 -22.00 24.33 -17.01
C ASP A 707 -21.93 24.46 -15.48
N SER A 708 -22.21 23.39 -14.76
CA SER A 708 -22.24 23.38 -13.29
C SER A 708 -20.84 23.47 -12.67
N LEU A 709 -19.78 23.05 -13.41
CA LEU A 709 -18.36 23.05 -13.01
C LEU A 709 -17.53 24.09 -13.78
N ARG A 710 -18.16 25.19 -14.16
CA ARG A 710 -17.54 26.26 -14.96
C ARG A 710 -16.32 26.93 -14.32
N GLU A 711 -16.09 26.78 -13.02
CA GLU A 711 -14.87 27.22 -12.32
C GLU A 711 -13.62 26.54 -12.82
N HIS A 712 -13.74 25.34 -13.35
CA HIS A 712 -12.64 24.59 -13.99
C HIS A 712 -12.45 24.98 -15.45
N ARG A 713 -13.31 25.82 -16.02
CA ARG A 713 -13.26 26.21 -17.42
C ARG A 713 -12.07 27.10 -17.74
N PRO A 714 -11.13 26.67 -18.63
CA PRO A 714 -9.97 27.47 -18.96
C PRO A 714 -10.34 28.73 -19.74
N VAL A 715 -9.47 29.74 -19.69
CA VAL A 715 -9.65 31.00 -20.47
C VAL A 715 -9.54 30.71 -21.97
N GLU A 716 -8.62 29.84 -22.35
CA GLU A 716 -8.43 29.37 -23.73
C GLU A 716 -9.01 27.96 -23.86
N LEU A 717 -10.18 27.88 -24.42
CA LEU A 717 -10.87 26.63 -24.66
C LEU A 717 -10.53 26.11 -26.05
N GLN A 718 -10.04 24.89 -26.09
CA GLN A 718 -9.77 24.15 -27.34
C GLN A 718 -10.49 22.80 -27.24
N CYS A 719 -11.57 22.65 -27.99
CA CYS A 719 -12.29 21.39 -28.11
C CYS A 719 -13.13 21.42 -29.38
N PRO A 720 -12.55 21.15 -30.59
CA PRO A 720 -13.31 21.07 -31.80
C PRO A 720 -14.32 19.91 -31.74
N GLY A 721 -15.48 20.07 -32.39
CA GLY A 721 -16.60 19.13 -32.26
C GLY A 721 -16.40 17.71 -32.81
N ASN A 722 -15.19 17.39 -33.27
CA ASN A 722 -14.75 16.04 -33.63
C ASN A 722 -13.74 15.44 -32.65
N SER A 723 -13.54 16.09 -31.50
CA SER A 723 -12.65 15.61 -30.42
C SER A 723 -13.36 14.72 -29.41
N TRP A 724 -14.64 14.50 -29.57
CA TRP A 724 -15.40 13.55 -28.78
C TRP A 724 -16.52 12.93 -29.64
N TYR A 725 -16.80 11.68 -29.43
CA TYR A 725 -17.73 10.90 -30.21
C TYR A 725 -18.24 9.69 -29.44
N ASN A 726 -19.24 9.00 -30.01
CA ASN A 726 -19.66 7.72 -29.49
C ASN A 726 -18.93 6.62 -30.25
N GLU A 727 -18.29 5.73 -29.55
CA GLU A 727 -17.68 4.53 -30.08
C GLU A 727 -18.27 3.31 -29.37
N ASP A 728 -18.92 2.45 -30.10
CA ASP A 728 -19.56 1.21 -29.61
C ASP A 728 -20.45 1.37 -28.36
N GLY A 729 -21.10 2.53 -28.23
CA GLY A 729 -21.96 2.85 -27.07
C GLY A 729 -21.30 3.63 -25.96
N ALA A 730 -19.97 3.77 -25.94
CA ALA A 730 -19.20 4.56 -24.98
C ALA A 730 -18.99 6.00 -25.47
N LEU A 731 -18.80 6.92 -24.54
CA LEU A 731 -18.36 8.29 -24.84
C LEU A 731 -16.85 8.34 -24.84
N GLU A 732 -16.26 8.68 -25.97
CA GLU A 732 -14.82 8.84 -26.11
C GLU A 732 -14.42 10.31 -26.31
N VAL A 733 -13.32 10.73 -25.69
CA VAL A 733 -12.80 12.10 -25.73
C VAL A 733 -11.29 12.09 -25.98
N GLU A 734 -10.89 12.68 -27.12
CA GLU A 734 -9.51 12.86 -27.56
C GLU A 734 -8.89 14.12 -26.95
N THR A 735 -8.16 14.01 -25.88
CA THR A 735 -7.62 15.17 -25.17
C THR A 735 -6.39 15.80 -25.82
N GLY A 736 -5.81 15.16 -26.84
CA GLY A 736 -4.83 15.80 -27.71
C GLY A 736 -5.37 17.02 -28.44
N TYR A 737 -6.69 17.11 -28.60
CA TYR A 737 -7.39 18.21 -29.27
C TYR A 737 -8.39 18.94 -28.37
N CYS A 738 -8.77 18.38 -27.21
CA CYS A 738 -9.80 18.87 -26.32
C CYS A 738 -9.25 19.08 -24.91
N ASN A 739 -9.03 20.33 -24.49
CA ASN A 739 -8.54 20.62 -23.15
C ASN A 739 -9.64 20.75 -22.11
N TYR A 740 -10.89 20.93 -22.54
CA TYR A 740 -12.04 21.07 -21.65
C TYR A 740 -13.33 20.67 -22.35
N LEU A 741 -14.11 19.82 -21.69
CA LEU A 741 -15.41 19.37 -22.17
C LEU A 741 -16.39 19.32 -21.03
N SER A 742 -17.61 19.80 -21.25
CA SER A 742 -18.74 19.64 -20.35
C SER A 742 -19.94 19.22 -21.17
N LEU A 743 -20.42 18.00 -20.94
CA LEU A 743 -21.51 17.36 -21.68
C LEU A 743 -22.69 17.12 -20.75
N VAL A 744 -23.89 17.16 -21.32
CA VAL A 744 -25.13 16.89 -20.59
C VAL A 744 -26.08 16.06 -21.43
N GLN A 745 -26.83 15.18 -20.77
CA GLN A 745 -28.00 14.51 -21.32
C GLN A 745 -29.05 14.27 -20.24
N PRO A 746 -30.32 14.02 -20.59
CA PRO A 746 -31.35 13.59 -19.64
C PRO A 746 -31.12 12.15 -19.19
N SER A 747 -31.30 11.84 -17.91
CA SER A 747 -31.26 10.48 -17.40
C SER A 747 -32.36 9.60 -18.03
N LEU A 748 -32.00 8.39 -18.42
CA LEU A 748 -32.92 7.43 -19.02
C LEU A 748 -33.85 6.80 -17.98
N ALA A 749 -33.43 6.74 -16.73
CA ALA A 749 -34.18 6.13 -15.64
C ALA A 749 -34.34 7.09 -14.44
N PRO A 750 -35.42 6.93 -13.63
CA PRO A 750 -35.49 7.65 -12.36
C PRO A 750 -34.48 7.08 -11.37
N ILE A 751 -33.91 7.91 -10.51
CA ILE A 751 -32.99 7.57 -9.44
C ILE A 751 -33.75 7.55 -8.12
N LYS A 752 -33.43 6.61 -7.26
CA LYS A 752 -33.95 6.53 -5.89
C LYS A 752 -32.82 6.52 -4.89
N ALA A 753 -33.07 7.15 -3.74
CA ALA A 753 -32.16 7.01 -2.63
C ALA A 753 -31.98 5.54 -2.24
N GLY A 754 -30.74 5.07 -2.23
CA GLY A 754 -30.38 3.68 -2.05
C GLY A 754 -29.98 2.93 -3.33
N ASP A 755 -30.22 3.51 -4.53
CA ASP A 755 -29.64 2.99 -5.76
C ASP A 755 -28.10 3.15 -5.69
N SER A 756 -27.35 2.25 -6.34
CA SER A 756 -25.91 2.38 -6.56
C SER A 756 -25.65 2.81 -8.01
N LEU A 757 -24.82 3.83 -8.19
CA LEU A 757 -24.35 4.24 -9.52
C LEU A 757 -23.06 3.48 -9.83
N HIS A 758 -23.09 2.60 -10.83
CA HIS A 758 -21.91 1.96 -11.38
C HIS A 758 -21.33 2.87 -12.48
N LEU A 759 -20.14 3.36 -12.24
CA LEU A 759 -19.38 4.21 -13.17
C LEU A 759 -18.10 3.48 -13.57
N VAL A 760 -17.90 3.31 -14.89
CA VAL A 760 -16.66 2.77 -15.45
C VAL A 760 -16.10 3.80 -16.43
N LEU A 761 -14.92 4.32 -16.09
CA LEU A 761 -14.19 5.32 -16.89
C LEU A 761 -12.76 4.85 -17.07
N TRP A 762 -12.29 4.78 -18.29
CA TRP A 762 -10.91 4.49 -18.64
C TRP A 762 -10.21 5.72 -19.21
N HIS A 763 -8.89 5.81 -19.02
CA HIS A 763 -8.04 6.71 -19.77
C HIS A 763 -6.73 6.02 -20.16
N GLY A 764 -6.23 6.30 -21.36
CA GLY A 764 -4.90 5.88 -21.77
C GLY A 764 -3.79 6.59 -21.00
N GLY A 765 -2.53 6.23 -21.24
CA GLY A 765 -1.40 6.89 -20.61
C GLY A 765 -1.38 8.40 -20.91
N LEU A 766 -1.45 9.25 -19.89
CA LEU A 766 -1.52 10.71 -20.03
C LEU A 766 -0.12 11.30 -20.10
N ALA A 767 0.19 12.05 -21.14
CA ALA A 767 1.49 12.68 -21.34
C ALA A 767 1.34 14.19 -21.56
N PHE A 768 2.27 14.99 -21.03
CA PHE A 768 2.40 16.40 -21.30
C PHE A 768 3.84 16.87 -21.06
N GLU A 769 4.25 17.96 -21.70
CA GLU A 769 5.63 18.48 -21.62
C GLU A 769 6.02 19.02 -20.24
N GLN A 770 5.04 19.49 -19.47
CA GLN A 770 5.19 20.03 -18.13
C GLN A 770 4.25 19.31 -17.17
N PRO A 771 4.58 19.19 -15.87
CA PRO A 771 3.64 18.64 -14.87
C PRO A 771 2.31 19.38 -14.94
N ALA A 772 1.23 18.61 -15.07
CA ALA A 772 -0.12 19.11 -15.25
C ALA A 772 -1.12 18.25 -14.44
N ARG A 773 -2.41 18.55 -14.55
CA ARG A 773 -3.49 17.76 -13.92
C ARG A 773 -4.68 17.64 -14.87
N ALA A 774 -5.37 16.53 -14.79
CA ALA A 774 -6.73 16.36 -15.30
C ALA A 774 -7.70 16.45 -14.14
N HIS A 775 -8.88 17.03 -14.35
CA HIS A 775 -10.02 17.00 -13.45
C HIS A 775 -11.20 16.38 -14.17
N VAL A 776 -11.80 15.36 -13.59
CA VAL A 776 -12.98 14.67 -14.12
C VAL A 776 -14.06 14.65 -13.09
N ALA A 777 -15.30 14.89 -13.49
CA ALA A 777 -16.44 14.84 -12.58
C ALA A 777 -17.72 14.37 -13.28
N VAL A 778 -18.60 13.74 -12.51
CA VAL A 778 -19.96 13.38 -12.90
C VAL A 778 -20.94 14.00 -11.94
N THR A 779 -21.92 14.75 -12.49
CA THR A 779 -23.05 15.24 -11.69
C THR A 779 -24.36 14.62 -12.16
N VAL A 780 -25.25 14.39 -11.24
CA VAL A 780 -26.59 13.83 -11.51
C VAL A 780 -27.64 14.68 -10.81
N ALA A 781 -28.63 15.17 -11.56
CA ALA A 781 -29.66 16.07 -11.05
C ALA A 781 -29.09 17.33 -10.36
N GLY A 782 -27.92 17.80 -10.82
CA GLY A 782 -27.21 18.97 -10.26
C GLY A 782 -26.47 18.68 -8.96
N LYS A 783 -26.32 17.41 -8.57
CA LYS A 783 -25.48 16.99 -7.44
C LYS A 783 -24.20 16.34 -7.96
N LEU A 784 -23.05 16.73 -7.41
CA LEU A 784 -21.80 16.06 -7.66
C LEU A 784 -21.86 14.66 -7.04
N VAL A 785 -21.71 13.61 -7.86
CA VAL A 785 -21.74 12.23 -7.42
C VAL A 785 -20.35 11.61 -7.38
N TRP A 786 -19.44 12.13 -8.19
CA TRP A 786 -18.03 11.74 -8.19
C TRP A 786 -17.16 12.79 -8.88
N GLU A 787 -15.94 12.94 -8.37
CA GLU A 787 -14.88 13.72 -8.99
C GLU A 787 -13.51 13.14 -8.64
N THR A 788 -12.53 13.36 -9.51
CA THR A 788 -11.13 13.02 -9.27
C THR A 788 -10.19 13.97 -9.99
N GLU A 789 -8.98 14.10 -9.44
CA GLU A 789 -7.84 14.75 -10.12
C GLU A 789 -6.76 13.73 -10.43
N VAL A 790 -6.24 13.71 -11.66
CA VAL A 790 -5.14 12.85 -12.09
C VAL A 790 -3.93 13.73 -12.40
N ALA A 791 -2.81 13.44 -11.75
CA ALA A 791 -1.54 14.13 -12.02
C ALA A 791 -0.99 13.64 -13.38
N ILE A 792 -0.50 14.55 -14.22
CA ILE A 792 0.08 14.26 -15.54
C ILE A 792 1.58 14.57 -15.53
N PRO A 793 2.44 13.66 -15.98
CA PRO A 793 2.13 12.41 -16.67
C PRO A 793 1.56 11.33 -15.77
N ALA A 794 0.72 10.44 -16.32
CA ALA A 794 0.14 9.27 -15.66
C ALA A 794 0.14 8.06 -16.60
N GLU A 795 0.26 6.89 -16.05
CA GLU A 795 0.00 5.64 -16.77
C GLU A 795 -1.50 5.49 -17.03
N ALA A 796 -1.89 4.63 -17.98
CA ALA A 796 -3.29 4.34 -18.23
C ALA A 796 -3.96 3.78 -16.95
N ASP A 797 -5.20 4.18 -16.70
CA ASP A 797 -5.97 3.67 -15.54
C ASP A 797 -7.46 3.50 -15.88
N ILE A 798 -8.11 2.64 -15.11
CA ILE A 798 -9.54 2.40 -15.18
C ILE A 798 -10.18 2.60 -13.80
N HIS A 799 -11.17 3.47 -13.74
CA HIS A 799 -11.99 3.71 -12.57
C HIS A 799 -13.27 2.88 -12.69
N ASP A 800 -13.37 1.82 -11.90
CA ASP A 800 -14.57 0.99 -11.74
C ASP A 800 -15.14 1.23 -10.35
N LEU A 801 -16.24 2.00 -10.28
CA LEU A 801 -16.74 2.57 -9.03
C LEU A 801 -18.24 2.27 -8.85
N ARG A 802 -18.61 1.87 -7.64
CA ARG A 802 -20.00 1.75 -7.21
C ARG A 802 -20.30 2.80 -6.16
N LEU A 803 -21.07 3.81 -6.56
CA LEU A 803 -21.30 5.03 -5.78
C LEU A 803 -22.73 5.01 -5.23
N PRO A 804 -22.93 4.96 -3.92
CA PRO A 804 -24.27 4.98 -3.34
C PRO A 804 -24.92 6.36 -3.54
N LEU A 805 -26.16 6.36 -4.04
CA LEU A 805 -26.95 7.58 -4.23
C LEU A 805 -27.88 7.81 -3.04
N ASP A 806 -27.85 8.99 -2.46
CA ASP A 806 -28.64 9.36 -1.28
C ASP A 806 -29.86 10.22 -1.60
N PHE A 807 -30.25 10.28 -2.87
CA PHE A 807 -31.31 11.18 -3.33
C PHE A 807 -32.22 10.57 -4.40
N ASP A 808 -33.42 11.13 -4.49
CA ASP A 808 -34.39 10.81 -5.56
C ASP A 808 -34.28 11.83 -6.69
N ALA A 809 -34.37 11.37 -7.93
CA ALA A 809 -34.50 12.22 -9.09
C ALA A 809 -35.39 11.54 -10.15
N PRO A 810 -36.29 12.28 -10.84
CA PRO A 810 -37.10 11.70 -11.89
C PRO A 810 -36.28 11.39 -13.14
N ALA A 811 -36.76 10.45 -13.96
CA ALA A 811 -36.18 10.27 -15.29
C ALA A 811 -36.24 11.58 -16.07
N GLY A 812 -35.23 11.86 -16.89
CA GLY A 812 -35.06 13.11 -17.58
C GLY A 812 -34.30 14.18 -16.77
N SER A 813 -33.85 13.86 -15.56
CA SER A 813 -32.93 14.70 -14.79
C SER A 813 -31.59 14.87 -15.53
N PRO A 814 -30.91 16.04 -15.44
CA PRO A 814 -29.63 16.21 -16.11
C PRO A 814 -28.56 15.29 -15.53
N VAL A 815 -27.84 14.62 -16.39
CA VAL A 815 -26.58 13.90 -16.11
C VAL A 815 -25.50 14.65 -16.85
N GLU A 816 -24.48 15.13 -16.10
CA GLU A 816 -23.38 15.90 -16.67
C GLU A 816 -22.07 15.12 -16.53
N PHE A 817 -21.28 15.11 -17.60
CA PHE A 817 -19.90 14.62 -17.62
C PHE A 817 -18.98 15.79 -17.89
N HIS A 818 -18.00 15.96 -17.04
CA HIS A 818 -17.03 17.05 -17.08
C HIS A 818 -15.63 16.50 -17.17
N LEU A 819 -14.82 17.04 -18.09
CA LEU A 819 -13.40 16.73 -18.25
C LEU A 819 -12.62 18.02 -18.52
N HIS A 820 -11.66 18.33 -17.67
CA HIS A 820 -10.63 19.33 -17.88
C HIS A 820 -9.26 18.66 -17.85
N ASN A 821 -8.59 18.59 -18.99
CA ASN A 821 -7.36 17.82 -19.13
C ASN A 821 -6.28 18.64 -19.84
N HIS A 822 -5.06 18.61 -19.33
CA HIS A 822 -3.88 19.25 -19.93
C HIS A 822 -2.90 18.23 -20.56
N GLY A 823 -3.32 16.98 -20.75
CA GLY A 823 -2.49 15.92 -21.31
C GLY A 823 -2.99 15.47 -22.66
N TYR A 824 -2.17 14.68 -23.34
CA TYR A 824 -2.54 13.97 -24.55
C TYR A 824 -2.94 12.57 -24.17
N ASN A 825 -4.07 12.11 -24.55
CA ASN A 825 -4.55 10.75 -24.70
C ASN A 825 -6.08 10.73 -24.73
N THR A 826 -6.66 9.51 -24.74
CA THR A 826 -8.08 9.25 -24.84
C THR A 826 -8.67 9.03 -23.44
N TRP A 827 -9.88 9.53 -23.22
CA TRP A 827 -10.73 9.21 -22.08
C TRP A 827 -12.03 8.60 -22.57
N THR A 828 -12.42 7.45 -22.01
CA THR A 828 -13.61 6.71 -22.43
C THR A 828 -14.53 6.42 -21.26
N LEU A 829 -15.72 7.02 -21.26
CA LEU A 829 -16.78 6.68 -20.29
C LEU A 829 -17.54 5.46 -20.81
N LEU A 830 -17.20 4.29 -20.25
CA LEU A 830 -17.67 2.99 -20.68
C LEU A 830 -19.06 2.66 -20.14
N GLN A 831 -19.31 2.95 -18.85
CA GLN A 831 -20.58 2.64 -18.20
C GLN A 831 -21.00 3.75 -17.24
N LEU A 832 -22.30 4.02 -17.21
CA LEU A 832 -22.94 4.84 -16.19
C LEU A 832 -24.35 4.28 -15.96
N GLU A 833 -24.49 3.37 -14.99
CA GLU A 833 -25.66 2.53 -14.80
C GLU A 833 -26.16 2.57 -13.35
N LEU A 834 -27.44 2.34 -13.16
CA LEU A 834 -28.04 2.17 -11.84
C LEU A 834 -28.15 0.68 -11.51
N GLU A 835 -27.54 0.24 -10.46
CA GLU A 835 -27.69 -1.07 -9.83
C GLU A 835 -28.75 -0.99 -8.72
N ARG A 836 -29.76 -1.91 -8.73
CA ARG A 836 -30.90 -1.92 -7.82
C ARG A 836 -31.11 -3.25 -7.13
#